data_8d61fd15cafbeaa347cc89f5bfca9f66
#
_entry.id   8d61fd15cafbeaa347cc89f5bfca9f66
#
_cell.length_a   1.000
_cell.length_b   1.000
_cell.length_c   1.000
_cell.angle_alpha   90.00
_cell.angle_beta   90.00
_cell.angle_gamma   90.00
#
_symmetry.space_group_name_H-M   'P 1'
#
loop_
_entity.id
_entity.type
_entity.pdbx_description
1 polymer ?
#
loop_
_entity_poly.entity_id
_entity_poly.type
_entity_poly.pdbx_seq_one_letter_code
_entity_poly.pdbx_strand_id
1 'polypeptide(L)'
;MKIAIIHLSDFHIQENCRICSAKLNALVSALSVLGNVDHYVIAFSGDLAASGKINEYRTARTIFPRIFSGIRKRGKNVGFIPLFMVPGNHDLTLPNPARDRQFIQEHYDNGTIEDILPTELKYLDNFYTYSDCKGQGIVDRVFAHKVYAFGTYKIQFNLVNSAPFSTLVPDDKELHFFPSDKLPRLQKGNDADLCITIMHHNHEWFNWRYRTDLAKAIVDSSEILCIGHDHHPGSQRIAVDNSMDTWVSTAGEMHFDSIDKIDSFNTILIDTEVNTLTGIVFTWNRTEKIYTHAESATNRPLQKHSPMPHPLDGFMETIYADTYNVSPDFRDYFVFPKLSADYQEDADSYQEIKTADDLFPLLTEKAQILISGATSSGKTTLLKYLYAQLTPSKCPLFLPIDTHTKLKASNFVKRLFLDQYGDDPILYERFQQLDKSDKILLVDGWDLLDTRQNIPALIEEMERNFGCVVFSVGVKERSLVDRIKENLEGNGHIYELRIKPFFLEKRNELVRQVCAQKNIYKAEDVDKVNHLIDRLVQNNSDLFALNPAFIVRYTNYFITTPYHDYAQGEAVFSKVFESELQQSIIRLASRSDVDEVFAAFEEVAGNMYLRKTDDLPIETFREIIDNYNTAYGLSVSPKVIIDIGMQAKIFKQTDDMHIYFANKNYFAYFIAKHLILSAQNDPPSTDGIQYALKNICFGINSDIILFVSYLLNNTQVIMSILNEADSLLSPWPEVSLDNKNISLLAVASASKEITPPTADEQQEYSEQKETLEERHYSGDEVEARGLFDYDDSEIDKYPYRLIRAIRYTEMICRALPAFHSRLKVSQKSEIIDFIYSYPRKIIYALLRPIDTHIDELCDMLLAYAAETGKKKINGSDYTHDDFQNMFFDYARAASLSLYNHFAEICTSPKTTQKLVERDSTDAIEKIARLLIIENSGNTDELLKEAEAVIKHSKDMNTRIMAQIVVRKHLLYNKKLSFSKKQQLVDRIFGKSARKTLLSPSRTL
;
A
#
# COMPACT_ATOMS: atom_id res chain seq x y z
N MET A 1 -28.88 -0.64 19.42
CA MET A 1 -28.61 -1.49 20.60
C MET A 1 -27.37 -2.33 20.36
N LYS A 2 -26.48 -2.45 21.36
CA LYS A 2 -25.21 -3.19 21.23
C LYS A 2 -25.21 -4.48 22.04
N ILE A 3 -24.94 -5.62 21.38
CA ILE A 3 -24.89 -6.94 21.99
C ILE A 3 -23.45 -7.47 21.85
N ALA A 4 -22.80 -7.81 22.95
CA ALA A 4 -21.46 -8.39 22.96
C ALA A 4 -21.52 -9.90 23.21
N ILE A 5 -21.00 -10.68 22.27
CA ILE A 5 -20.79 -12.12 22.42
C ILE A 5 -19.35 -12.35 22.84
N ILE A 6 -19.15 -12.89 24.02
CA ILE A 6 -17.83 -13.28 24.52
C ILE A 6 -17.63 -14.74 24.10
N HIS A 7 -16.75 -14.97 23.13
CA HIS A 7 -16.45 -16.29 22.59
C HIS A 7 -15.23 -16.86 23.29
N LEU A 8 -15.45 -17.94 24.02
CA LEU A 8 -14.48 -18.66 24.84
C LEU A 8 -14.40 -20.11 24.39
N SER A 9 -13.23 -20.73 24.48
CA SER A 9 -12.98 -22.15 24.16
C SER A 9 -11.76 -22.69 24.90
N ASP A 10 -11.58 -24.02 24.88
CA ASP A 10 -10.33 -24.71 25.18
C ASP A 10 -9.76 -24.38 26.57
N PHE A 11 -10.56 -24.58 27.61
CA PHE A 11 -10.11 -24.31 29.00
C PHE A 11 -9.25 -25.45 29.57
N HIS A 12 -9.43 -26.66 29.12
CA HIS A 12 -8.70 -27.88 29.55
C HIS A 12 -8.48 -27.97 31.06
N ILE A 13 -9.55 -27.74 31.83
CA ILE A 13 -9.49 -27.74 33.30
C ILE A 13 -9.15 -29.12 33.81
N GLN A 14 -8.05 -29.22 34.56
CA GLN A 14 -7.61 -30.44 35.23
C GLN A 14 -8.23 -30.59 36.62
N GLU A 15 -8.27 -31.82 37.11
CA GLU A 15 -8.71 -32.11 38.46
C GLU A 15 -7.83 -31.41 39.50
N ASN A 16 -8.47 -30.73 40.45
CA ASN A 16 -7.80 -29.99 41.54
C ASN A 16 -6.87 -28.81 41.10
N CYS A 17 -6.94 -28.37 39.90
CA CYS A 17 -6.20 -27.17 39.49
C CYS A 17 -6.75 -25.91 40.23
N ARG A 18 -5.84 -24.99 40.55
CA ARG A 18 -6.22 -23.74 41.21
C ARG A 18 -6.53 -22.68 40.15
N ILE A 19 -7.78 -22.25 40.10
CA ILE A 19 -8.21 -21.21 39.14
C ILE A 19 -7.58 -19.86 39.50
N CYS A 20 -6.83 -19.27 38.53
CA CYS A 20 -6.16 -18.00 38.67
C CYS A 20 -7.15 -16.82 38.61
N SER A 21 -7.45 -16.25 39.78
CA SER A 21 -8.40 -15.14 39.91
C SER A 21 -7.89 -13.87 39.20
N ALA A 22 -6.58 -13.68 39.07
CA ALA A 22 -6.01 -12.54 38.38
C ALA A 22 -6.39 -12.54 36.89
N LYS A 23 -6.26 -13.67 36.21
CA LYS A 23 -6.66 -13.79 34.79
C LYS A 23 -8.14 -13.59 34.56
N LEU A 24 -9.00 -14.17 35.43
CA LEU A 24 -10.45 -13.94 35.36
C LEU A 24 -10.80 -12.46 35.53
N ASN A 25 -10.15 -11.79 36.48
CA ASN A 25 -10.38 -10.35 36.68
C ASN A 25 -9.87 -9.52 35.49
N ALA A 26 -8.74 -9.90 34.91
CA ALA A 26 -8.18 -9.25 33.74
C ALA A 26 -9.08 -9.44 32.50
N LEU A 27 -9.65 -10.66 32.28
CA LEU A 27 -10.62 -10.90 31.22
C LEU A 27 -11.80 -9.94 31.34
N VAL A 28 -12.42 -9.86 32.53
CA VAL A 28 -13.52 -8.94 32.77
C VAL A 28 -13.07 -7.49 32.56
N SER A 29 -11.81 -7.16 32.93
CA SER A 29 -11.27 -5.81 32.74
C SER A 29 -11.08 -5.45 31.27
N ALA A 30 -10.66 -6.41 30.46
CA ALA A 30 -10.45 -6.21 29.03
C ALA A 30 -11.75 -5.83 28.28
N LEU A 31 -12.89 -6.33 28.75
CA LEU A 31 -14.19 -5.99 28.15
C LEU A 31 -14.55 -4.50 28.20
N SER A 32 -13.79 -3.67 28.94
CA SER A 32 -14.00 -2.22 28.94
C SER A 32 -13.75 -1.56 27.57
N VAL A 33 -12.98 -2.18 26.72
CA VAL A 33 -12.69 -1.73 25.33
C VAL A 33 -13.97 -1.71 24.47
N LEU A 34 -14.97 -2.55 24.78
CA LEU A 34 -16.23 -2.62 24.04
C LEU A 34 -17.13 -1.39 24.22
N GLY A 35 -16.78 -0.47 25.13
CA GLY A 35 -17.57 0.72 25.42
C GLY A 35 -18.92 0.40 26.07
N ASN A 36 -19.97 1.10 25.67
CA ASN A 36 -21.33 0.87 26.17
C ASN A 36 -21.97 -0.33 25.46
N VAL A 37 -22.18 -1.41 26.18
CA VAL A 37 -22.83 -2.64 25.73
C VAL A 37 -24.14 -2.81 26.51
N ASP A 38 -25.23 -3.04 25.80
CA ASP A 38 -26.56 -3.21 26.38
C ASP A 38 -26.75 -4.64 26.90
N HIS A 39 -26.26 -5.65 26.16
CA HIS A 39 -26.40 -7.06 26.50
C HIS A 39 -25.10 -7.84 26.26
N TYR A 40 -24.85 -8.80 27.14
CA TYR A 40 -23.74 -9.74 27.02
C TYR A 40 -24.25 -11.16 26.87
N VAL A 41 -23.54 -11.96 26.05
CA VAL A 41 -23.74 -13.40 25.85
C VAL A 41 -22.41 -14.10 25.98
N ILE A 42 -22.36 -15.31 26.51
CA ILE A 42 -21.17 -16.17 26.41
C ILE A 42 -21.47 -17.31 25.46
N ALA A 43 -20.65 -17.41 24.39
CA ALA A 43 -20.56 -18.57 23.50
C ALA A 43 -19.32 -19.38 23.90
N PHE A 44 -19.51 -20.64 24.26
CA PHE A 44 -18.44 -21.54 24.66
C PHE A 44 -18.35 -22.71 23.67
N SER A 45 -17.27 -22.79 22.93
CA SER A 45 -17.12 -23.71 21.79
C SER A 45 -16.32 -24.98 22.10
N GLY A 46 -16.33 -25.46 23.34
CA GLY A 46 -15.85 -26.78 23.70
C GLY A 46 -14.56 -26.84 24.50
N ASP A 47 -14.18 -28.06 24.92
CA ASP A 47 -12.99 -28.39 25.71
C ASP A 47 -12.93 -27.69 27.07
N LEU A 48 -14.00 -27.81 27.83
CA LEU A 48 -14.04 -27.30 29.20
C LEU A 48 -13.16 -28.12 30.13
N ALA A 49 -13.24 -29.45 30.03
CA ALA A 49 -12.47 -30.41 30.82
C ALA A 49 -11.22 -30.87 30.07
N ALA A 50 -10.19 -31.37 30.75
CA ALA A 50 -8.99 -31.90 30.11
C ALA A 50 -9.15 -33.37 29.69
N SER A 51 -10.08 -34.13 30.32
CA SER A 51 -10.32 -35.57 30.07
C SER A 51 -11.76 -36.01 30.35
N GLY A 52 -12.70 -35.08 30.37
CA GLY A 52 -14.13 -35.31 30.55
C GLY A 52 -14.54 -35.82 31.92
N LYS A 53 -13.65 -35.87 32.94
CA LYS A 53 -13.91 -36.41 34.28
C LYS A 53 -14.77 -35.46 35.12
N ILE A 54 -15.68 -36.05 35.92
CA ILE A 54 -16.63 -35.29 36.75
C ILE A 54 -15.94 -34.28 37.71
N ASN A 55 -14.74 -34.58 38.20
CA ASN A 55 -14.01 -33.72 39.11
C ASN A 55 -13.44 -32.48 38.41
N GLU A 56 -13.15 -32.57 37.12
CA GLU A 56 -12.69 -31.44 36.31
C GLU A 56 -13.83 -30.40 36.15
N TYR A 57 -15.06 -30.87 35.90
CA TYR A 57 -16.26 -30.00 35.89
C TYR A 57 -16.58 -29.41 37.28
N ARG A 58 -16.32 -30.14 38.36
CA ARG A 58 -16.43 -29.58 39.72
C ARG A 58 -15.45 -28.40 39.92
N THR A 59 -14.23 -28.55 39.43
CA THR A 59 -13.21 -27.47 39.45
C THR A 59 -13.64 -26.28 38.59
N ALA A 60 -14.16 -26.51 37.38
CA ALA A 60 -14.64 -25.49 36.49
C ALA A 60 -15.88 -24.72 36.97
N ARG A 61 -16.60 -25.29 37.98
CA ARG A 61 -17.92 -24.79 38.43
C ARG A 61 -17.93 -23.28 38.79
N THR A 62 -16.84 -22.74 39.24
CA THR A 62 -16.75 -21.37 39.72
C THR A 62 -16.38 -20.34 38.66
N ILE A 63 -15.95 -20.75 37.45
CA ILE A 63 -15.42 -19.86 36.41
C ILE A 63 -16.51 -18.94 35.87
N PHE A 64 -17.54 -19.50 35.25
CA PHE A 64 -18.62 -18.69 34.65
C PHE A 64 -19.34 -17.76 35.65
N PRO A 65 -19.70 -18.24 36.89
CA PRO A 65 -20.29 -17.34 37.87
C PRO A 65 -19.42 -16.15 38.26
N ARG A 66 -18.08 -16.31 38.27
CA ARG A 66 -17.14 -15.19 38.49
C ARG A 66 -17.13 -14.23 37.32
N ILE A 67 -17.11 -14.72 36.08
CA ILE A 67 -17.21 -13.88 34.86
C ILE A 67 -18.52 -13.10 34.91
N PHE A 68 -19.67 -13.73 35.13
CA PHE A 68 -20.98 -13.08 35.24
C PHE A 68 -21.00 -11.99 36.31
N SER A 69 -20.50 -12.30 37.50
CA SER A 69 -20.42 -11.36 38.62
C SER A 69 -19.51 -10.15 38.26
N GLY A 70 -18.39 -10.40 37.59
CA GLY A 70 -17.48 -9.38 37.16
C GLY A 70 -18.08 -8.44 36.13
N ILE A 71 -18.77 -8.94 35.12
CA ILE A 71 -19.45 -8.16 34.08
C ILE A 71 -20.58 -7.32 34.72
N ARG A 72 -21.43 -7.90 35.58
CA ARG A 72 -22.51 -7.17 36.25
C ARG A 72 -22.03 -6.05 37.18
N LYS A 73 -20.86 -6.19 37.78
CA LYS A 73 -20.27 -5.13 38.62
C LYS A 73 -19.80 -3.90 37.80
N ARG A 74 -19.50 -4.09 36.53
CA ARG A 74 -18.99 -3.04 35.63
C ARG A 74 -20.09 -2.29 34.90
N GLY A 75 -21.11 -3.03 34.41
CA GLY A 75 -22.19 -2.43 33.62
C GLY A 75 -23.34 -1.94 34.51
N LYS A 76 -23.78 -0.69 34.32
CA LYS A 76 -25.03 -0.24 34.89
C LYS A 76 -26.18 -0.95 34.16
N ASN A 77 -26.98 -1.73 34.90
CA ASN A 77 -28.17 -2.46 34.39
C ASN A 77 -27.91 -3.69 33.50
N VAL A 78 -26.75 -4.37 33.64
CA VAL A 78 -26.55 -5.68 32.98
C VAL A 78 -27.46 -6.74 33.61
N GLY A 79 -28.42 -7.20 32.82
CA GLY A 79 -29.40 -8.22 33.23
C GLY A 79 -28.83 -9.64 33.25
N PHE A 80 -29.65 -10.61 32.89
CA PHE A 80 -29.21 -12.00 32.74
C PHE A 80 -28.25 -12.13 31.57
N ILE A 81 -27.16 -12.90 31.76
CA ILE A 81 -26.15 -13.19 30.76
C ILE A 81 -26.35 -14.65 30.30
N PRO A 82 -26.87 -14.88 29.08
CA PRO A 82 -27.00 -16.23 28.54
C PRO A 82 -25.64 -16.89 28.34
N LEU A 83 -25.56 -18.20 28.61
CA LEU A 83 -24.41 -19.04 28.30
C LEU A 83 -24.86 -20.14 27.36
N PHE A 84 -24.26 -20.20 26.18
CA PHE A 84 -24.45 -21.28 25.22
C PHE A 84 -23.16 -22.06 25.08
N MET A 85 -23.20 -23.40 25.24
CA MET A 85 -22.00 -24.21 25.23
C MET A 85 -22.21 -25.53 24.50
N VAL A 86 -21.17 -25.98 23.82
CA VAL A 86 -21.04 -27.27 23.16
C VAL A 86 -19.85 -28.04 23.73
N PRO A 87 -19.81 -29.36 23.66
CA PRO A 87 -18.62 -30.13 24.07
C PRO A 87 -17.55 -30.10 23.00
N GLY A 88 -16.28 -30.27 23.42
CA GLY A 88 -15.16 -30.55 22.52
C GLY A 88 -14.64 -32.00 22.74
N ASN A 89 -13.54 -32.32 22.05
CA ASN A 89 -12.99 -33.69 22.11
C ASN A 89 -12.43 -34.06 23.49
N HIS A 90 -11.93 -33.13 24.27
CA HIS A 90 -11.46 -33.35 25.63
C HIS A 90 -12.59 -33.49 26.67
N ASP A 91 -13.82 -33.13 26.30
CA ASP A 91 -14.98 -33.32 27.15
C ASP A 91 -15.51 -34.79 27.14
N LEU A 92 -14.96 -35.66 26.27
CA LEU A 92 -15.27 -37.08 26.23
C LEU A 92 -14.62 -37.84 27.40
N THR A 93 -15.40 -38.60 28.13
CA THR A 93 -14.90 -39.53 29.16
C THR A 93 -14.57 -40.87 28.53
N LEU A 94 -13.45 -40.98 27.84
CA LEU A 94 -13.08 -42.17 27.08
C LEU A 94 -12.47 -43.23 28.01
N PRO A 95 -12.91 -44.53 27.88
CA PRO A 95 -12.33 -45.65 28.63
C PRO A 95 -10.90 -45.98 28.17
N ASN A 96 -10.56 -45.68 26.91
CA ASN A 96 -9.23 -45.75 26.37
C ASN A 96 -8.99 -44.47 25.51
N PRO A 97 -8.03 -43.63 25.87
CA PRO A 97 -7.77 -42.40 25.07
C PRO A 97 -7.25 -42.69 23.64
N ALA A 98 -6.59 -43.80 23.41
CA ALA A 98 -6.14 -44.24 22.10
C ALA A 98 -7.25 -45.06 21.42
N ARG A 99 -8.18 -44.39 20.79
CA ARG A 99 -9.19 -45.05 19.96
C ARG A 99 -8.58 -45.60 18.69
N ASP A 100 -9.18 -46.74 18.26
CA ASP A 100 -8.81 -47.32 16.98
C ASP A 100 -9.49 -46.55 15.82
N ARG A 101 -8.69 -45.73 15.12
CA ARG A 101 -9.14 -45.00 13.92
C ARG A 101 -9.70 -45.99 12.87
N GLN A 102 -9.10 -47.17 12.76
CA GLN A 102 -9.52 -48.17 11.80
C GLN A 102 -10.93 -48.65 12.09
N PHE A 103 -11.28 -48.87 13.38
CA PHE A 103 -12.63 -49.24 13.80
C PHE A 103 -13.69 -48.20 13.40
N ILE A 104 -13.41 -46.92 13.57
CA ILE A 104 -14.31 -45.84 13.17
C ILE A 104 -14.44 -45.80 11.64
N GLN A 105 -13.32 -45.96 10.93
CA GLN A 105 -13.30 -45.95 9.47
C GLN A 105 -14.10 -47.11 8.87
N GLU A 106 -13.99 -48.29 9.46
CA GLU A 106 -14.77 -49.46 9.03
C GLU A 106 -16.29 -49.24 9.17
N HIS A 107 -16.75 -48.52 10.20
CA HIS A 107 -18.15 -48.12 10.32
C HIS A 107 -18.59 -47.12 9.27
N TYR A 108 -17.73 -46.18 8.89
CA TYR A 108 -18.00 -45.29 7.75
C TYR A 108 -18.12 -46.07 6.43
N ASP A 109 -17.18 -47.01 6.19
CA ASP A 109 -17.15 -47.78 4.95
C ASP A 109 -18.34 -48.76 4.82
N ASN A 110 -18.80 -49.26 5.91
CA ASN A 110 -19.97 -50.17 5.98
C ASN A 110 -21.32 -49.43 6.09
N GLY A 111 -21.32 -48.07 6.21
CA GLY A 111 -22.53 -47.27 6.36
C GLY A 111 -23.24 -47.44 7.72
N THR A 112 -22.54 -47.91 8.76
CA THR A 112 -23.07 -48.19 10.09
C THR A 112 -22.63 -47.21 11.18
N ILE A 113 -22.11 -46.04 10.76
CA ILE A 113 -21.60 -45.01 11.70
C ILE A 113 -22.71 -44.47 12.62
N GLU A 114 -23.95 -44.40 12.15
CA GLU A 114 -25.10 -43.97 12.95
C GLU A 114 -25.45 -44.95 14.07
N ASP A 115 -25.20 -46.22 13.88
CA ASP A 115 -25.55 -47.29 14.86
C ASP A 115 -24.71 -47.16 16.15
N ILE A 116 -23.49 -46.64 16.03
CA ILE A 116 -22.59 -46.47 17.18
C ILE A 116 -22.69 -45.09 17.84
N LEU A 117 -23.35 -44.11 17.18
CA LEU A 117 -23.51 -42.76 17.69
C LEU A 117 -24.15 -42.68 19.10
N PRO A 118 -25.18 -43.44 19.45
CA PRO A 118 -25.74 -43.42 20.81
C PRO A 118 -24.75 -43.83 21.91
N THR A 119 -23.78 -44.69 21.57
CA THR A 119 -22.73 -45.09 22.51
C THR A 119 -21.71 -43.98 22.69
N GLU A 120 -21.35 -43.29 21.58
CA GLU A 120 -20.45 -42.14 21.59
C GLU A 120 -21.00 -40.99 22.43
N LEU A 121 -22.29 -40.71 22.33
CA LEU A 121 -22.94 -39.65 23.10
C LEU A 121 -22.94 -39.90 24.63
N LYS A 122 -22.86 -41.16 25.09
CA LYS A 122 -22.74 -41.50 26.52
C LYS A 122 -21.41 -41.04 27.12
N TYR A 123 -20.34 -41.00 26.33
CA TYR A 123 -19.06 -40.52 26.82
C TYR A 123 -19.10 -39.03 27.19
N LEU A 124 -20.14 -38.27 26.82
CA LEU A 124 -20.38 -36.86 27.14
C LEU A 124 -21.36 -36.67 28.32
N ASP A 125 -21.77 -37.72 29.03
CA ASP A 125 -22.74 -37.63 30.15
C ASP A 125 -22.30 -36.58 31.20
N ASN A 126 -21.01 -36.53 31.54
CA ASN A 126 -20.48 -35.61 32.52
C ASN A 126 -20.58 -34.12 32.04
N PHE A 127 -20.31 -33.86 30.74
CA PHE A 127 -20.47 -32.55 30.14
C PHE A 127 -21.94 -32.10 30.19
N TYR A 128 -22.87 -32.93 29.72
CA TYR A 128 -24.29 -32.59 29.71
C TYR A 128 -24.86 -32.40 31.09
N THR A 129 -24.45 -33.24 32.07
CA THR A 129 -24.82 -33.05 33.50
C THR A 129 -24.36 -31.67 34.00
N TYR A 130 -23.14 -31.22 33.61
CA TYR A 130 -22.63 -29.94 33.97
C TYR A 130 -23.40 -28.80 33.24
N SER A 131 -23.66 -28.92 31.96
CA SER A 131 -24.35 -27.91 31.15
C SER A 131 -25.80 -27.73 31.59
N ASP A 132 -26.48 -28.81 31.98
CA ASP A 132 -27.85 -28.77 32.50
C ASP A 132 -27.92 -28.01 33.84
N CYS A 133 -26.92 -28.20 34.72
CA CYS A 133 -26.78 -27.39 35.95
C CYS A 133 -26.58 -25.88 35.67
N LYS A 134 -26.26 -25.49 34.44
CA LYS A 134 -26.14 -24.10 33.96
C LYS A 134 -27.40 -23.63 33.23
N GLY A 135 -28.45 -24.45 33.18
CA GLY A 135 -29.73 -24.10 32.58
C GLY A 135 -29.85 -24.34 31.09
N GLN A 136 -28.96 -25.11 30.50
CA GLN A 136 -28.99 -25.42 29.07
C GLN A 136 -30.21 -26.29 28.68
N GLY A 137 -30.50 -27.34 29.43
CA GLY A 137 -31.65 -28.24 29.20
C GLY A 137 -31.64 -28.86 27.78
N ILE A 138 -30.49 -29.42 27.37
CA ILE A 138 -30.28 -29.94 26.03
C ILE A 138 -30.80 -31.38 25.99
N VAL A 139 -31.86 -31.63 25.24
CA VAL A 139 -32.46 -32.97 25.09
C VAL A 139 -31.78 -33.72 23.94
N ASP A 140 -31.63 -33.09 22.78
CA ASP A 140 -30.91 -33.69 21.65
C ASP A 140 -29.42 -33.34 21.74
N ARG A 141 -28.60 -34.35 22.07
CA ARG A 141 -27.16 -34.17 22.29
C ARG A 141 -26.33 -34.08 21.02
N VAL A 142 -26.92 -34.23 19.86
CA VAL A 142 -26.26 -34.04 18.57
C VAL A 142 -26.43 -32.61 18.11
N PHE A 143 -27.66 -32.10 18.23
CA PHE A 143 -28.00 -30.74 17.76
C PHE A 143 -29.11 -30.16 18.60
N ALA A 144 -28.93 -28.94 19.05
CA ALA A 144 -29.98 -28.15 19.69
C ALA A 144 -29.95 -26.72 19.13
N HIS A 145 -31.10 -26.08 19.08
CA HIS A 145 -31.18 -24.66 18.82
C HIS A 145 -31.95 -23.93 19.92
N LYS A 146 -31.57 -22.66 20.15
CA LYS A 146 -32.23 -21.81 21.15
C LYS A 146 -32.37 -20.42 20.61
N VAL A 147 -33.57 -19.85 20.65
CA VAL A 147 -33.81 -18.43 20.30
C VAL A 147 -33.84 -17.61 21.59
N TYR A 148 -33.04 -16.55 21.61
CA TYR A 148 -32.99 -15.63 22.75
C TYR A 148 -33.31 -14.22 22.31
N ALA A 149 -34.24 -13.53 23.01
CA ALA A 149 -34.68 -12.19 22.68
C ALA A 149 -33.92 -11.13 23.51
N PHE A 150 -33.39 -10.15 22.82
CA PHE A 150 -32.76 -8.96 23.36
C PHE A 150 -33.66 -7.76 23.00
N GLY A 151 -34.64 -7.46 23.86
CA GLY A 151 -35.73 -6.57 23.48
C GLY A 151 -36.55 -7.12 22.31
N THR A 152 -36.59 -6.39 21.20
CA THR A 152 -37.25 -6.84 19.96
C THR A 152 -36.36 -7.66 19.06
N TYR A 153 -35.04 -7.67 19.27
CA TYR A 153 -34.06 -8.38 18.44
C TYR A 153 -33.85 -9.81 18.91
N LYS A 154 -34.04 -10.78 18.06
CA LYS A 154 -33.96 -12.20 18.40
C LYS A 154 -32.74 -12.86 17.72
N ILE A 155 -31.93 -13.54 18.51
CA ILE A 155 -30.79 -14.33 18.02
C ILE A 155 -31.08 -15.80 18.23
N GLN A 156 -30.96 -16.59 17.15
CA GLN A 156 -30.96 -18.05 17.22
C GLN A 156 -29.52 -18.54 17.42
N PHE A 157 -29.32 -19.41 18.38
CA PHE A 157 -28.06 -20.12 18.64
C PHE A 157 -28.22 -21.58 18.26
N ASN A 158 -27.50 -22.03 17.26
CA ASN A 158 -27.38 -23.42 16.86
C ASN A 158 -26.21 -24.08 17.60
N LEU A 159 -26.45 -25.11 18.35
CA LEU A 159 -25.46 -25.83 19.15
C LEU A 159 -25.19 -27.18 18.49
N VAL A 160 -24.06 -27.28 17.79
CA VAL A 160 -23.63 -28.47 17.04
C VAL A 160 -22.57 -29.23 17.83
N ASN A 161 -22.85 -30.46 18.18
CA ASN A 161 -21.91 -31.33 18.86
C ASN A 161 -21.00 -32.03 17.83
N SER A 162 -19.77 -31.60 17.73
CA SER A 162 -18.74 -32.16 16.85
C SER A 162 -17.77 -33.10 17.56
N ALA A 163 -17.95 -33.37 18.88
CA ALA A 163 -17.04 -34.18 19.67
C ALA A 163 -17.14 -35.72 19.47
N PRO A 164 -18.29 -36.32 19.07
CA PRO A 164 -18.35 -37.75 18.83
C PRO A 164 -17.29 -38.23 17.83
N PHE A 165 -16.76 -39.45 18.08
CA PHE A 165 -15.72 -40.10 17.27
C PHE A 165 -14.31 -39.48 17.37
N SER A 166 -14.08 -38.48 18.21
CA SER A 166 -12.74 -37.97 18.49
C SER A 166 -11.84 -39.03 19.11
N THR A 167 -10.57 -39.07 18.74
CA THR A 167 -9.61 -40.09 19.19
C THR A 167 -8.66 -39.60 20.29
N LEU A 168 -8.58 -38.31 20.59
CA LEU A 168 -7.61 -37.64 21.48
C LEU A 168 -6.13 -37.90 21.13
N VAL A 169 -5.84 -38.45 19.97
CA VAL A 169 -4.50 -38.64 19.42
C VAL A 169 -4.36 -37.71 18.26
N PRO A 170 -3.13 -37.24 17.93
CA PRO A 170 -2.95 -36.19 16.89
C PRO A 170 -3.40 -36.67 15.54
N ASP A 171 -4.56 -36.75 15.15
CA ASP A 171 -5.13 -37.01 13.83
C ASP A 171 -6.47 -37.74 13.87
N ASP A 172 -7.48 -37.06 14.44
CA ASP A 172 -8.89 -37.45 14.26
C ASP A 172 -9.61 -36.68 13.16
N LYS A 173 -8.85 -35.93 12.34
CA LYS A 173 -9.35 -35.26 11.15
C LYS A 173 -10.04 -36.25 10.22
N GLU A 174 -11.21 -35.88 9.69
CA GLU A 174 -12.09 -36.70 8.86
C GLU A 174 -12.80 -37.87 9.59
N LEU A 175 -12.78 -37.93 10.93
CA LEU A 175 -13.52 -38.91 11.70
C LEU A 175 -14.84 -38.39 12.29
N HIS A 176 -15.05 -37.07 12.29
CA HIS A 176 -16.25 -36.46 12.87
C HIS A 176 -17.48 -36.69 11.98
N PHE A 177 -18.63 -36.77 12.61
CA PHE A 177 -19.89 -37.10 11.96
C PHE A 177 -21.01 -36.16 12.37
N PHE A 178 -21.85 -35.78 11.39
CA PHE A 178 -23.12 -35.10 11.64
C PHE A 178 -24.24 -35.79 10.84
N PRO A 179 -25.33 -36.25 11.48
CA PRO A 179 -26.40 -36.94 10.80
C PRO A 179 -27.10 -36.07 9.73
N SER A 180 -27.31 -36.62 8.55
CA SER A 180 -27.91 -35.90 7.42
C SER A 180 -29.38 -35.53 7.70
N ASP A 181 -30.12 -36.33 8.50
CA ASP A 181 -31.49 -36.00 8.91
C ASP A 181 -31.58 -34.76 9.83
N LYS A 182 -30.47 -34.34 10.44
CA LYS A 182 -30.39 -33.16 11.29
C LYS A 182 -30.06 -31.88 10.52
N LEU A 183 -29.53 -31.95 9.30
CA LEU A 183 -29.16 -30.78 8.48
C LEU A 183 -30.32 -29.79 8.28
N PRO A 184 -31.57 -30.23 7.98
CA PRO A 184 -32.69 -29.30 7.85
C PRO A 184 -33.02 -28.50 9.12
N ARG A 185 -32.63 -29.01 10.28
CA ARG A 185 -32.87 -28.34 11.57
C ARG A 185 -31.89 -27.20 11.86
N LEU A 186 -30.77 -27.12 11.11
CA LEU A 186 -29.82 -26.03 11.20
C LEU A 186 -30.41 -24.70 10.64
N GLN A 187 -31.51 -24.75 9.89
CA GLN A 187 -32.12 -23.59 9.27
C GLN A 187 -32.45 -22.50 10.28
N LYS A 188 -32.25 -21.24 9.84
CA LYS A 188 -32.67 -20.07 10.61
C LYS A 188 -34.20 -20.01 10.69
N GLY A 189 -34.73 -19.86 11.87
CA GLY A 189 -36.17 -19.71 12.07
C GLY A 189 -36.65 -18.35 11.53
N ASN A 190 -37.88 -18.32 11.00
CA ASN A 190 -38.48 -17.12 10.40
C ASN A 190 -38.62 -15.93 11.36
N ASP A 191 -38.56 -16.18 12.65
CA ASP A 191 -38.68 -15.18 13.72
C ASP A 191 -37.33 -14.76 14.34
N ALA A 192 -36.21 -15.23 13.80
CA ALA A 192 -34.88 -14.85 14.25
C ALA A 192 -34.26 -13.79 13.34
N ASP A 193 -33.77 -12.70 13.92
CA ASP A 193 -33.06 -11.63 13.20
C ASP A 193 -31.64 -12.04 12.82
N LEU A 194 -30.98 -12.87 13.64
CA LEU A 194 -29.62 -13.36 13.45
C LEU A 194 -29.52 -14.82 13.85
N CYS A 195 -28.67 -15.60 13.19
CA CYS A 195 -28.34 -16.96 13.54
C CYS A 195 -26.85 -17.13 13.78
N ILE A 196 -26.48 -17.77 14.90
CA ILE A 196 -25.10 -18.07 15.31
C ILE A 196 -24.97 -19.55 15.55
N THR A 197 -24.10 -20.21 14.79
CA THR A 197 -23.74 -21.60 15.05
C THR A 197 -22.52 -21.69 15.95
N ILE A 198 -22.58 -22.55 16.97
CA ILE A 198 -21.47 -22.85 17.88
C ILE A 198 -21.13 -24.33 17.73
N MET A 199 -19.88 -24.63 17.42
CA MET A 199 -19.34 -26.00 17.34
C MET A 199 -17.85 -25.96 17.75
N HIS A 200 -17.28 -27.12 18.11
CA HIS A 200 -15.88 -27.17 18.52
C HIS A 200 -14.95 -27.31 17.32
N HIS A 201 -15.11 -28.34 16.50
CA HIS A 201 -14.28 -28.61 15.34
C HIS A 201 -14.83 -27.85 14.11
N ASN A 202 -13.93 -27.35 13.28
CA ASN A 202 -14.30 -26.79 11.97
C ASN A 202 -14.92 -27.89 11.08
N HIS A 203 -15.76 -27.52 10.10
CA HIS A 203 -16.37 -28.48 9.15
C HIS A 203 -15.32 -29.32 8.40
N GLU A 204 -14.10 -28.84 8.21
CA GLU A 204 -12.99 -29.59 7.58
C GLU A 204 -12.55 -30.84 8.35
N TRP A 205 -12.88 -30.95 9.64
CA TRP A 205 -12.60 -32.09 10.48
C TRP A 205 -13.61 -33.24 10.30
N PHE A 206 -14.75 -32.96 9.67
CA PHE A 206 -15.78 -33.96 9.40
C PHE A 206 -15.38 -34.86 8.23
N ASN A 207 -15.93 -36.08 8.24
CA ASN A 207 -15.70 -37.01 7.15
C ASN A 207 -16.13 -36.43 5.82
N TRP A 208 -15.32 -36.64 4.78
CA TRP A 208 -15.50 -36.05 3.44
C TRP A 208 -16.90 -36.27 2.84
N ARG A 209 -17.61 -37.36 3.24
CA ARG A 209 -18.97 -37.68 2.80
C ARG A 209 -20.02 -36.69 3.31
N TYR A 210 -19.76 -36.04 4.44
CA TYR A 210 -20.74 -35.20 5.16
C TYR A 210 -20.33 -33.75 5.29
N ARG A 211 -19.04 -33.43 5.17
CA ARG A 211 -18.50 -32.09 5.42
C ARG A 211 -19.04 -31.01 4.51
N THR A 212 -19.28 -31.33 3.20
CA THR A 212 -19.79 -30.38 2.23
C THR A 212 -21.23 -29.97 2.53
N ASP A 213 -22.09 -30.96 2.83
CA ASP A 213 -23.49 -30.71 3.15
C ASP A 213 -23.63 -29.97 4.49
N LEU A 214 -22.81 -30.31 5.49
CA LEU A 214 -22.76 -29.59 6.76
C LEU A 214 -22.27 -28.13 6.57
N ALA A 215 -21.19 -27.92 5.84
CA ALA A 215 -20.68 -26.60 5.54
C ALA A 215 -21.72 -25.74 4.82
N LYS A 216 -22.38 -26.30 3.82
CA LYS A 216 -23.46 -25.64 3.11
C LYS A 216 -24.63 -25.29 4.04
N ALA A 217 -25.09 -26.22 4.85
CA ALA A 217 -26.17 -25.98 5.81
C ALA A 217 -25.82 -24.88 6.82
N ILE A 218 -24.56 -24.82 7.30
CA ILE A 218 -24.08 -23.75 8.19
C ILE A 218 -24.08 -22.41 7.46
N VAL A 219 -23.53 -22.34 6.24
CA VAL A 219 -23.45 -21.11 5.46
C VAL A 219 -24.83 -20.61 5.05
N ASP A 220 -25.75 -21.51 4.71
CA ASP A 220 -27.13 -21.14 4.35
C ASP A 220 -27.97 -20.68 5.57
N SER A 221 -27.58 -21.02 6.79
CA SER A 221 -28.37 -20.76 7.99
C SER A 221 -27.79 -19.71 8.93
N SER A 222 -26.46 -19.50 8.94
CA SER A 222 -25.80 -18.77 10.02
C SER A 222 -24.93 -17.64 9.53
N GLU A 223 -25.16 -16.45 10.03
CA GLU A 223 -24.33 -15.30 9.76
C GLU A 223 -22.97 -15.36 10.49
N ILE A 224 -22.93 -16.09 11.62
CA ILE A 224 -21.73 -16.22 12.45
C ILE A 224 -21.54 -17.70 12.85
N LEU A 225 -20.30 -18.17 12.75
CA LEU A 225 -19.86 -19.48 13.24
C LEU A 225 -18.77 -19.29 14.32
N CYS A 226 -18.98 -19.83 15.50
CA CYS A 226 -18.02 -19.86 16.60
C CYS A 226 -17.39 -21.24 16.71
N ILE A 227 -16.06 -21.35 16.57
CA ILE A 227 -15.29 -22.59 16.65
C ILE A 227 -14.12 -22.49 17.64
N GLY A 228 -13.66 -23.66 18.15
CA GLY A 228 -12.45 -23.79 18.97
C GLY A 228 -11.42 -24.71 18.29
N HIS A 229 -10.77 -25.59 19.08
CA HIS A 229 -9.91 -26.69 18.69
C HIS A 229 -8.55 -26.33 18.09
N ASP A 230 -8.47 -25.42 17.12
CA ASP A 230 -7.21 -25.06 16.43
C ASP A 230 -6.26 -24.21 17.30
N HIS A 231 -6.71 -23.74 18.45
CA HIS A 231 -5.98 -22.94 19.45
C HIS A 231 -5.41 -21.62 18.90
N HIS A 232 -5.69 -21.27 17.65
CA HIS A 232 -5.24 -20.04 17.01
C HIS A 232 -6.39 -19.04 16.93
N PRO A 233 -6.38 -17.96 17.73
CA PRO A 233 -7.43 -16.98 17.70
C PRO A 233 -7.43 -16.21 16.39
N GLY A 234 -8.61 -15.94 15.85
CA GLY A 234 -8.72 -15.21 14.60
C GLY A 234 -10.13 -15.13 14.06
N SER A 235 -10.23 -14.64 12.85
CA SER A 235 -11.46 -14.70 12.07
C SER A 235 -11.16 -15.03 10.62
N GLN A 236 -12.06 -15.77 9.99
CA GLN A 236 -12.00 -16.12 8.57
C GLN A 236 -13.42 -16.16 8.01
N ARG A 237 -13.54 -16.43 6.72
CA ARG A 237 -14.83 -16.60 6.05
C ARG A 237 -14.95 -18.03 5.55
N ILE A 238 -16.15 -18.58 5.61
CA ILE A 238 -16.50 -19.81 4.91
C ILE A 238 -17.58 -19.45 3.90
N ALA A 239 -17.33 -19.77 2.64
CA ALA A 239 -18.32 -19.75 1.57
C ALA A 239 -18.30 -21.12 0.89
N VAL A 240 -19.46 -21.63 0.51
CA VAL A 240 -19.61 -22.90 -0.20
C VAL A 240 -20.44 -22.61 -1.44
N ASP A 241 -19.85 -22.81 -2.62
CA ASP A 241 -20.46 -22.50 -3.91
C ASP A 241 -21.00 -21.06 -3.99
N ASN A 242 -22.06 -20.80 -4.68
CA ASN A 242 -22.71 -19.48 -4.82
C ASN A 242 -23.54 -19.07 -3.57
N SER A 243 -23.29 -19.64 -2.42
CA SER A 243 -23.98 -19.32 -1.16
C SER A 243 -23.36 -18.08 -0.47
N MET A 244 -24.08 -17.54 0.50
CA MET A 244 -23.61 -16.43 1.35
C MET A 244 -22.42 -16.89 2.19
N ASP A 245 -21.54 -15.96 2.53
CA ASP A 245 -20.43 -16.26 3.41
C ASP A 245 -20.82 -16.13 4.89
N THR A 246 -20.33 -17.06 5.73
CA THR A 246 -20.47 -17.02 7.17
C THR A 246 -19.19 -16.49 7.79
N TRP A 247 -19.29 -15.50 8.66
CA TRP A 247 -18.13 -15.02 9.40
C TRP A 247 -17.78 -16.00 10.53
N VAL A 248 -16.52 -16.44 10.53
CA VAL A 248 -16.03 -17.43 11.50
C VAL A 248 -15.19 -16.77 12.55
N SER A 249 -15.55 -16.97 13.83
CA SER A 249 -14.72 -16.64 14.97
C SER A 249 -14.05 -17.90 15.49
N THR A 250 -12.72 -17.96 15.43
CA THR A 250 -11.93 -19.04 16.04
C THR A 250 -11.39 -18.54 17.37
N ALA A 251 -11.84 -19.14 18.50
CA ALA A 251 -11.32 -18.80 19.82
C ALA A 251 -9.98 -19.50 20.06
N GLY A 252 -9.13 -18.86 20.83
CA GLY A 252 -7.88 -19.48 21.27
C GLY A 252 -8.03 -20.20 22.61
N GLU A 253 -6.95 -20.88 23.02
CA GLU A 253 -6.85 -21.63 24.27
C GLU A 253 -6.81 -20.68 25.47
N MET A 254 -7.40 -21.10 26.60
CA MET A 254 -7.44 -20.33 27.83
C MET A 254 -6.95 -21.14 29.04
N HIS A 255 -5.86 -20.76 29.62
CA HIS A 255 -5.19 -21.42 30.75
C HIS A 255 -5.44 -20.69 32.07
N PHE A 256 -6.53 -21.04 32.73
CA PHE A 256 -6.81 -20.48 34.07
C PHE A 256 -6.00 -21.11 35.22
N ASP A 257 -5.19 -22.15 34.97
CA ASP A 257 -4.31 -22.80 35.92
C ASP A 257 -2.96 -22.08 36.11
N SER A 258 -2.53 -21.24 35.18
CA SER A 258 -1.25 -20.55 35.17
C SER A 258 -1.34 -19.12 34.66
N ILE A 259 -0.64 -18.19 35.32
CA ILE A 259 -0.51 -16.80 34.90
C ILE A 259 0.52 -16.63 33.80
N ASP A 260 1.40 -17.59 33.59
CA ASP A 260 2.54 -17.52 32.68
C ASP A 260 2.22 -18.11 31.30
N LYS A 261 1.10 -18.80 31.13
CA LYS A 261 0.67 -19.31 29.84
C LYS A 261 -0.04 -18.21 29.03
N ILE A 262 0.13 -18.23 27.72
CA ILE A 262 -0.55 -17.30 26.80
C ILE A 262 -1.99 -17.78 26.64
N ASP A 263 -2.92 -16.87 26.79
CA ASP A 263 -4.35 -17.10 26.59
C ASP A 263 -4.87 -16.16 25.52
N SER A 264 -5.94 -16.56 24.87
CA SER A 264 -6.67 -15.65 23.98
C SER A 264 -8.16 -15.99 23.94
N PHE A 265 -8.97 -14.97 23.78
CA PHE A 265 -10.40 -15.09 23.56
C PHE A 265 -10.90 -14.03 22.62
N ASN A 266 -12.05 -14.24 22.02
CA ASN A 266 -12.64 -13.30 21.09
C ASN A 266 -13.88 -12.63 21.68
N THR A 267 -14.21 -11.44 21.19
CA THR A 267 -15.52 -10.84 21.35
C THR A 267 -16.09 -10.43 20.00
N ILE A 268 -17.40 -10.57 19.87
CA ILE A 268 -18.16 -10.15 18.69
C ILE A 268 -19.17 -9.11 19.17
N LEU A 269 -18.94 -7.86 18.78
CA LEU A 269 -19.84 -6.76 19.09
C LEU A 269 -20.83 -6.57 17.94
N ILE A 270 -22.09 -6.80 18.18
CA ILE A 270 -23.19 -6.64 17.22
C ILE A 270 -23.86 -5.30 17.51
N ASP A 271 -23.90 -4.41 16.53
CA ASP A 271 -24.70 -3.19 16.58
C ASP A 271 -25.96 -3.36 15.74
N THR A 272 -27.10 -3.49 16.42
CA THR A 272 -28.38 -3.79 15.75
C THR A 272 -29.01 -2.57 15.05
N GLU A 273 -28.51 -1.35 15.32
CA GLU A 273 -29.04 -0.11 14.72
C GLU A 273 -28.46 0.08 13.31
N VAL A 274 -27.16 -0.15 13.19
CA VAL A 274 -26.45 -0.06 11.89
C VAL A 274 -26.26 -1.42 11.24
N ASN A 275 -26.71 -2.49 11.87
CA ASN A 275 -26.62 -3.88 11.40
C ASN A 275 -25.19 -4.32 11.03
N THR A 276 -24.25 -4.07 11.95
CA THR A 276 -22.83 -4.41 11.76
C THR A 276 -22.28 -5.27 12.89
N LEU A 277 -21.20 -5.99 12.61
CA LEU A 277 -20.39 -6.67 13.63
C LEU A 277 -18.96 -6.12 13.68
N THR A 278 -18.40 -6.12 14.88
CA THR A 278 -16.96 -5.86 15.10
C THR A 278 -16.39 -7.05 15.87
N GLY A 279 -15.39 -7.70 15.29
CA GLY A 279 -14.66 -8.80 15.92
C GLY A 279 -13.39 -8.29 16.59
N ILE A 280 -13.17 -8.68 17.85
CA ILE A 280 -11.98 -8.27 18.61
C ILE A 280 -11.35 -9.51 19.23
N VAL A 281 -10.06 -9.70 19.00
CA VAL A 281 -9.24 -10.75 19.61
C VAL A 281 -8.50 -10.17 20.80
N PHE A 282 -8.56 -10.82 21.93
CA PHE A 282 -7.86 -10.48 23.15
C PHE A 282 -6.76 -11.51 23.42
N THR A 283 -5.54 -11.05 23.63
CA THR A 283 -4.36 -11.90 23.90
C THR A 283 -3.71 -11.51 25.22
N TRP A 284 -3.36 -12.53 26.05
CA TRP A 284 -2.72 -12.31 27.33
C TRP A 284 -1.29 -11.80 27.20
N ASN A 285 -1.03 -10.63 27.72
CA ASN A 285 0.32 -10.09 27.87
C ASN A 285 0.91 -10.51 29.24
N ARG A 286 1.88 -11.43 29.25
CA ARG A 286 2.50 -11.98 30.47
C ARG A 286 3.23 -10.93 31.29
N THR A 287 3.83 -9.94 30.61
CA THR A 287 4.66 -8.90 31.27
C THR A 287 3.77 -7.92 32.02
N GLU A 288 2.72 -7.45 31.37
CA GLU A 288 1.81 -6.44 31.91
C GLU A 288 0.66 -7.04 32.74
N LYS A 289 0.44 -8.34 32.62
CA LYS A 289 -0.67 -9.08 33.26
C LYS A 289 -2.05 -8.52 32.92
N ILE A 290 -2.22 -8.15 31.66
CA ILE A 290 -3.48 -7.68 31.08
C ILE A 290 -3.74 -8.41 29.75
N TYR A 291 -4.96 -8.32 29.24
CA TYR A 291 -5.27 -8.71 27.86
C TYR A 291 -5.09 -7.49 26.96
N THR A 292 -4.22 -7.58 25.97
CA THR A 292 -4.13 -6.66 24.84
C THR A 292 -5.16 -7.07 23.79
N HIS A 293 -5.59 -6.17 22.93
CA HIS A 293 -6.61 -6.44 21.93
C HIS A 293 -6.20 -6.00 20.53
N ALA A 294 -6.78 -6.65 19.53
CA ALA A 294 -6.69 -6.28 18.13
C ALA A 294 -8.04 -6.55 17.45
N GLU A 295 -8.48 -5.65 16.58
CA GLU A 295 -9.69 -5.87 15.80
C GLU A 295 -9.41 -6.88 14.68
N SER A 296 -10.27 -7.88 14.56
CA SER A 296 -10.23 -8.89 13.49
C SER A 296 -11.27 -8.59 12.38
N ALA A 297 -12.26 -7.77 12.69
CA ALA A 297 -13.24 -7.20 11.77
C ALA A 297 -13.77 -5.89 12.37
N THR A 298 -13.91 -4.83 11.58
CA THR A 298 -14.39 -3.52 12.03
C THR A 298 -15.65 -3.14 11.27
N ASN A 299 -16.75 -2.87 12.00
CA ASN A 299 -18.05 -2.42 11.48
C ASN A 299 -18.53 -3.17 10.23
N ARG A 300 -18.26 -4.48 10.19
CA ARG A 300 -18.65 -5.32 9.06
C ARG A 300 -20.17 -5.43 9.00
N PRO A 301 -20.82 -5.18 7.83
CA PRO A 301 -22.23 -5.40 7.67
C PRO A 301 -22.64 -6.83 8.02
N LEU A 302 -23.64 -7.00 8.87
CA LEU A 302 -24.30 -8.28 9.09
C LEU A 302 -25.22 -8.55 7.90
N GLN A 303 -24.94 -9.63 7.19
CA GLN A 303 -25.77 -10.02 6.06
C GLN A 303 -27.11 -10.54 6.57
N LYS A 304 -28.22 -9.94 6.13
CA LYS A 304 -29.50 -10.60 6.28
C LYS A 304 -29.59 -11.72 5.25
N HIS A 305 -29.95 -12.92 5.66
CA HIS A 305 -30.23 -14.05 4.78
C HIS A 305 -31.49 -13.79 3.94
N SER A 306 -31.36 -12.88 3.01
CA SER A 306 -32.19 -12.85 1.80
C SER A 306 -31.23 -13.19 0.67
N PRO A 307 -31.51 -14.16 -0.21
CA PRO A 307 -30.53 -14.60 -1.19
C PRO A 307 -30.29 -13.48 -2.21
N MET A 308 -29.23 -12.67 -1.97
CA MET A 308 -28.72 -11.79 -3.01
C MET A 308 -28.29 -12.65 -4.20
N PRO A 309 -28.54 -12.25 -5.45
CA PRO A 309 -27.93 -12.91 -6.58
C PRO A 309 -26.42 -12.94 -6.41
N HIS A 310 -25.79 -14.09 -6.66
CA HIS A 310 -24.34 -14.23 -6.60
C HIS A 310 -23.77 -14.29 -8.01
N PRO A 311 -22.67 -13.55 -8.31
CA PRO A 311 -22.03 -13.61 -9.61
C PRO A 311 -21.50 -15.01 -9.94
N LEU A 312 -21.40 -15.31 -11.24
CA LEU A 312 -20.77 -16.54 -11.73
C LEU A 312 -19.32 -16.67 -11.26
N ASP A 313 -18.90 -17.87 -10.87
CA ASP A 313 -17.50 -18.12 -10.44
C ASP A 313 -16.50 -17.73 -11.52
N GLY A 314 -16.75 -18.06 -12.78
CA GLY A 314 -15.89 -17.66 -13.89
C GLY A 314 -15.79 -16.13 -14.06
N PHE A 315 -16.82 -15.37 -13.70
CA PHE A 315 -16.75 -13.92 -13.68
C PHE A 315 -15.93 -13.42 -12.49
N MET A 316 -16.15 -14.01 -11.32
CA MET A 316 -15.36 -13.68 -10.12
C MET A 316 -13.87 -13.96 -10.30
N GLU A 317 -13.50 -15.04 -11.00
CA GLU A 317 -12.10 -15.29 -11.38
C GLU A 317 -11.52 -14.14 -12.22
N THR A 318 -12.30 -13.54 -13.12
CA THR A 318 -11.84 -12.37 -13.90
C THR A 318 -11.68 -11.10 -13.03
N ILE A 319 -12.52 -10.97 -12.01
CA ILE A 319 -12.41 -9.87 -11.03
C ILE A 319 -11.14 -10.04 -10.18
N TYR A 320 -10.88 -11.25 -9.68
CA TYR A 320 -9.75 -11.54 -8.80
C TYR A 320 -8.40 -11.63 -9.53
N ALA A 321 -8.41 -11.88 -10.85
CA ALA A 321 -7.21 -12.12 -11.62
C ALA A 321 -6.14 -11.04 -11.43
N ASP A 322 -4.96 -11.47 -11.04
CA ASP A 322 -3.79 -10.62 -10.95
C ASP A 322 -3.12 -10.45 -12.32
N THR A 323 -2.90 -9.20 -12.70
CA THR A 323 -2.22 -8.84 -13.97
C THR A 323 -0.69 -8.83 -13.86
N TYR A 324 -0.13 -8.93 -12.65
CA TYR A 324 1.31 -8.80 -12.40
C TYR A 324 2.01 -10.12 -12.04
N ASN A 325 1.27 -11.23 -11.97
CA ASN A 325 1.77 -12.56 -11.61
C ASN A 325 2.47 -12.60 -10.23
N VAL A 326 1.99 -11.83 -9.28
CA VAL A 326 2.44 -11.85 -7.89
C VAL A 326 1.77 -12.97 -7.12
N SER A 327 0.45 -13.05 -7.21
CA SER A 327 -0.44 -14.07 -6.63
C SER A 327 -1.51 -14.47 -7.66
N PRO A 328 -2.20 -15.60 -7.52
CA PRO A 328 -3.41 -15.88 -8.31
C PRO A 328 -4.52 -14.84 -8.11
N ASP A 329 -4.59 -14.22 -6.94
CA ASP A 329 -5.58 -13.24 -6.54
C ASP A 329 -4.88 -11.92 -6.15
N PHE A 330 -5.23 -10.81 -6.82
CA PHE A 330 -4.62 -9.51 -6.52
C PHE A 330 -4.90 -9.01 -5.09
N ARG A 331 -5.99 -9.48 -4.46
CA ARG A 331 -6.38 -9.08 -3.10
C ARG A 331 -5.36 -9.50 -2.04
N ASP A 332 -4.57 -10.54 -2.32
CA ASP A 332 -3.54 -11.03 -1.41
C ASP A 332 -2.44 -9.98 -1.12
N TYR A 333 -2.27 -9.01 -2.02
CA TYR A 333 -1.31 -7.92 -1.84
C TYR A 333 -1.91 -6.52 -2.09
N PHE A 334 -3.23 -6.44 -2.20
CA PHE A 334 -3.91 -5.15 -2.41
C PHE A 334 -3.70 -4.22 -1.22
N VAL A 335 -3.39 -2.96 -1.53
CA VAL A 335 -3.30 -1.88 -0.56
C VAL A 335 -4.31 -0.80 -0.97
N PHE A 336 -5.20 -0.46 -0.05
CA PHE A 336 -6.20 0.58 -0.31
C PHE A 336 -5.51 1.94 -0.50
N PRO A 337 -5.76 2.65 -1.63
CA PRO A 337 -5.15 3.95 -1.90
C PRO A 337 -5.71 5.03 -0.96
N LYS A 338 -4.93 6.08 -0.70
CA LYS A 338 -5.46 7.30 -0.10
C LYS A 338 -6.29 8.04 -1.15
N LEU A 339 -7.50 8.47 -0.79
CA LEU A 339 -8.36 9.27 -1.66
C LEU A 339 -8.53 10.66 -1.03
N SER A 340 -8.33 11.71 -1.80
CA SER A 340 -8.62 13.08 -1.41
C SER A 340 -9.95 13.53 -2.03
N ALA A 341 -10.79 14.26 -1.28
CA ALA A 341 -11.96 14.90 -1.85
C ALA A 341 -11.51 16.16 -2.61
N ASP A 342 -11.80 16.20 -3.92
CA ASP A 342 -11.62 17.39 -4.75
C ASP A 342 -12.93 18.16 -4.72
N TYR A 343 -13.03 19.20 -3.92
CA TYR A 343 -14.16 20.17 -3.89
C TYR A 343 -15.17 20.07 -2.75
N GLN A 344 -15.00 20.94 -1.78
CA GLN A 344 -16.08 21.75 -1.16
C GLN A 344 -15.53 23.15 -0.88
N GLU A 345 -16.31 24.19 -1.19
CA GLU A 345 -15.94 25.62 -1.04
C GLU A 345 -15.67 26.07 0.41
N ASP A 346 -15.88 25.21 1.40
CA ASP A 346 -15.59 25.46 2.83
C ASP A 346 -14.33 24.70 3.27
N ALA A 347 -13.23 25.43 3.34
CA ALA A 347 -11.83 24.96 3.46
C ALA A 347 -11.44 24.26 4.79
N ASP A 348 -12.34 23.95 5.71
CA ASP A 348 -11.98 23.51 7.07
C ASP A 348 -12.24 22.02 7.41
N SER A 349 -12.65 21.18 6.46
CA SER A 349 -12.81 19.73 6.72
C SER A 349 -12.46 18.83 5.54
N TYR A 350 -11.18 18.78 5.15
CA TYR A 350 -10.69 17.75 4.24
C TYR A 350 -10.65 16.40 4.95
N GLN A 351 -11.68 15.59 4.78
CA GLN A 351 -11.67 14.22 5.28
C GLN A 351 -11.00 13.33 4.22
N GLU A 352 -9.76 12.94 4.48
CA GLU A 352 -9.03 11.98 3.65
C GLU A 352 -9.59 10.57 3.88
N ILE A 353 -9.94 9.85 2.79
CA ILE A 353 -10.39 8.47 2.83
C ILE A 353 -9.16 7.57 2.75
N LYS A 354 -8.89 6.79 3.78
CA LYS A 354 -7.68 5.96 3.91
C LYS A 354 -7.95 4.47 3.82
N THR A 355 -9.18 4.06 4.07
CA THR A 355 -9.61 2.67 4.12
C THR A 355 -10.92 2.46 3.36
N ALA A 356 -11.25 1.21 3.08
CA ALA A 356 -12.55 0.87 2.50
C ALA A 356 -13.71 1.22 3.44
N ASP A 357 -13.50 1.09 4.76
CA ASP A 357 -14.52 1.41 5.77
C ASP A 357 -14.86 2.91 5.79
N ASP A 358 -13.91 3.77 5.41
CA ASP A 358 -14.17 5.21 5.24
C ASP A 358 -14.99 5.51 3.96
N LEU A 359 -14.85 4.66 2.91
CA LEU A 359 -15.55 4.83 1.64
C LEU A 359 -16.98 4.25 1.65
N PHE A 360 -17.19 3.11 2.32
CA PHE A 360 -18.50 2.44 2.33
C PHE A 360 -19.67 3.31 2.80
N PRO A 361 -19.54 4.18 3.81
CA PRO A 361 -20.62 5.09 4.20
C PRO A 361 -21.07 6.07 3.10
N LEU A 362 -20.24 6.33 2.09
CA LEU A 362 -20.57 7.18 0.95
C LEU A 362 -21.37 6.43 -0.13
N LEU A 363 -21.36 5.09 -0.14
CA LEU A 363 -22.10 4.25 -1.09
C LEU A 363 -23.60 4.16 -0.71
N THR A 364 -24.22 5.30 -0.51
CA THR A 364 -25.62 5.42 -0.11
C THR A 364 -26.57 5.55 -1.30
N GLU A 365 -27.86 5.43 -1.05
CA GLU A 365 -28.86 5.66 -2.10
C GLU A 365 -28.78 7.12 -2.62
N LYS A 366 -28.80 7.24 -3.96
CA LYS A 366 -28.63 8.49 -4.71
C LYS A 366 -27.21 9.10 -4.64
N ALA A 367 -26.19 8.33 -4.27
CA ALA A 367 -24.82 8.79 -4.33
C ALA A 367 -24.22 8.52 -5.73
N GLN A 368 -23.51 9.52 -6.25
CA GLN A 368 -22.66 9.41 -7.44
C GLN A 368 -21.22 9.67 -7.03
N ILE A 369 -20.34 8.71 -7.25
CA ILE A 369 -18.94 8.84 -6.84
C ILE A 369 -18.05 8.84 -8.07
N LEU A 370 -17.30 9.92 -8.26
CA LEU A 370 -16.31 10.05 -9.32
C LEU A 370 -14.92 9.81 -8.73
N ILE A 371 -14.28 8.71 -9.11
CA ILE A 371 -12.91 8.39 -8.71
C ILE A 371 -11.97 8.79 -9.85
N SER A 372 -11.28 9.90 -9.65
CA SER A 372 -10.27 10.40 -10.59
C SER A 372 -8.86 9.91 -10.22
N GLY A 373 -7.99 9.81 -11.20
CA GLY A 373 -6.60 9.43 -10.95
C GLY A 373 -5.79 9.27 -12.23
N ALA A 374 -4.46 9.37 -12.10
CA ALA A 374 -3.50 9.18 -13.19
C ALA A 374 -3.61 7.79 -13.82
N THR A 375 -3.05 7.62 -15.02
CA THR A 375 -2.92 6.29 -15.65
C THR A 375 -2.14 5.36 -14.73
N SER A 376 -2.61 4.11 -14.59
CA SER A 376 -2.00 3.10 -13.70
C SER A 376 -2.04 3.44 -12.18
N SER A 377 -2.83 4.43 -11.76
CA SER A 377 -3.01 4.77 -10.33
C SER A 377 -3.81 3.72 -9.52
N GLY A 378 -4.35 2.71 -10.18
CA GLY A 378 -5.10 1.62 -9.54
C GLY A 378 -6.62 1.79 -9.54
N LYS A 379 -7.21 2.69 -10.35
CA LYS A 379 -8.67 2.90 -10.48
C LYS A 379 -9.43 1.59 -10.70
N THR A 380 -9.06 0.86 -11.76
CA THR A 380 -9.67 -0.43 -12.11
C THR A 380 -9.54 -1.45 -10.98
N THR A 381 -8.37 -1.51 -10.33
CA THR A 381 -8.11 -2.43 -9.21
C THR A 381 -8.96 -2.07 -8.00
N LEU A 382 -9.12 -0.77 -7.71
CA LEU A 382 -10.00 -0.29 -6.65
C LEU A 382 -11.47 -0.66 -6.92
N LEU A 383 -11.96 -0.46 -8.15
CA LEU A 383 -13.33 -0.85 -8.51
C LEU A 383 -13.54 -2.36 -8.42
N LYS A 384 -12.58 -3.17 -8.87
CA LYS A 384 -12.61 -4.65 -8.71
C LYS A 384 -12.62 -5.05 -7.23
N TYR A 385 -11.80 -4.38 -6.41
CA TYR A 385 -11.79 -4.59 -4.96
C TYR A 385 -13.15 -4.25 -4.34
N LEU A 386 -13.75 -3.11 -4.70
CA LEU A 386 -15.10 -2.73 -4.26
C LEU A 386 -16.14 -3.75 -4.70
N TYR A 387 -16.09 -4.22 -5.95
CA TYR A 387 -16.98 -5.27 -6.44
C TYR A 387 -16.93 -6.50 -5.53
N ALA A 388 -15.72 -6.99 -5.25
CA ALA A 388 -15.50 -8.16 -4.42
C ALA A 388 -15.98 -7.96 -2.95
N GLN A 389 -15.80 -6.75 -2.40
CA GLN A 389 -16.23 -6.45 -1.03
C GLN A 389 -17.74 -6.24 -0.91
N LEU A 390 -18.38 -5.73 -1.95
CA LEU A 390 -19.83 -5.47 -1.98
C LEU A 390 -20.64 -6.72 -2.29
N THR A 391 -20.13 -7.66 -3.07
CA THR A 391 -20.83 -8.87 -3.53
C THR A 391 -21.53 -9.65 -2.39
N PRO A 392 -20.96 -9.79 -1.17
CA PRO A 392 -21.64 -10.52 -0.10
C PRO A 392 -22.91 -9.84 0.43
N SER A 393 -23.01 -8.51 0.31
CA SER A 393 -24.09 -7.71 0.94
C SER A 393 -24.95 -6.94 -0.03
N LYS A 394 -24.50 -6.78 -1.27
CA LYS A 394 -25.12 -6.01 -2.34
C LYS A 394 -25.09 -6.78 -3.65
N CYS A 395 -25.76 -6.28 -4.66
CA CYS A 395 -25.69 -6.80 -6.02
C CYS A 395 -24.95 -5.78 -6.91
N PRO A 396 -23.59 -5.79 -6.89
CA PRO A 396 -22.81 -4.89 -7.72
C PRO A 396 -22.77 -5.36 -9.17
N LEU A 397 -22.78 -4.42 -10.11
CA LEU A 397 -22.45 -4.68 -11.52
C LEU A 397 -21.17 -3.93 -11.89
N PHE A 398 -20.30 -4.57 -12.66
CA PHE A 398 -19.03 -3.99 -13.14
C PHE A 398 -19.12 -3.74 -14.63
N LEU A 399 -19.02 -2.48 -15.06
CA LEU A 399 -19.11 -2.05 -16.45
C LEU A 399 -17.73 -1.55 -16.91
N PRO A 400 -16.90 -2.39 -17.57
CA PRO A 400 -15.70 -1.91 -18.21
C PRO A 400 -16.03 -1.19 -19.52
N ILE A 401 -15.46 0.00 -19.71
CA ILE A 401 -15.60 0.79 -20.93
C ILE A 401 -14.26 0.86 -21.65
N ASP A 402 -14.29 0.60 -22.95
CA ASP A 402 -13.18 0.82 -23.87
C ASP A 402 -13.64 1.70 -25.05
N THR A 403 -12.72 2.08 -25.92
CA THR A 403 -12.98 2.95 -27.08
C THR A 403 -13.96 2.37 -28.10
N HIS A 404 -14.27 1.07 -28.02
CA HIS A 404 -15.23 0.37 -28.90
C HIS A 404 -16.54 0.06 -28.22
N THR A 405 -16.69 0.38 -26.95
CA THR A 405 -17.87 0.07 -26.16
C THR A 405 -19.07 0.88 -26.66
N LYS A 406 -20.12 0.17 -27.09
CA LYS A 406 -21.39 0.75 -27.50
C LYS A 406 -22.50 0.32 -26.57
N LEU A 407 -23.02 1.27 -25.80
CA LEU A 407 -24.10 1.04 -24.85
C LEU A 407 -25.45 1.49 -25.46
N LYS A 408 -26.47 0.66 -25.27
CA LYS A 408 -27.85 1.02 -25.56
C LYS A 408 -28.61 1.14 -24.24
N ALA A 409 -29.08 2.34 -23.91
CA ALA A 409 -29.74 2.63 -22.64
C ALA A 409 -30.86 1.61 -22.31
N SER A 410 -31.60 1.17 -23.33
CA SER A 410 -32.75 0.27 -23.15
C SER A 410 -32.44 -1.14 -22.69
N ASN A 411 -31.20 -1.63 -22.79
CA ASN A 411 -30.88 -3.03 -22.49
C ASN A 411 -29.50 -3.31 -21.92
N PHE A 412 -28.65 -2.30 -21.70
CA PHE A 412 -27.28 -2.58 -21.23
C PHE A 412 -27.25 -3.17 -19.80
N VAL A 413 -28.14 -2.71 -18.91
CA VAL A 413 -28.23 -3.23 -17.52
C VAL A 413 -28.60 -4.71 -17.53
N LYS A 414 -29.61 -5.11 -18.32
CA LYS A 414 -30.00 -6.51 -18.42
C LYS A 414 -28.86 -7.37 -18.95
N ARG A 415 -28.21 -6.93 -20.03
CA ARG A 415 -27.09 -7.67 -20.62
C ARG A 415 -25.95 -7.81 -19.64
N LEU A 416 -25.58 -6.72 -18.96
CA LEU A 416 -24.51 -6.70 -17.99
C LEU A 416 -24.78 -7.65 -16.82
N PHE A 417 -26.03 -7.70 -16.34
CA PHE A 417 -26.43 -8.64 -15.29
C PHE A 417 -26.30 -10.09 -15.78
N LEU A 418 -26.84 -10.42 -16.94
CA LEU A 418 -26.78 -11.78 -17.47
C LEU A 418 -25.34 -12.27 -17.69
N ASP A 419 -24.48 -11.38 -18.19
CA ASP A 419 -23.05 -11.68 -18.40
C ASP A 419 -22.32 -12.00 -17.07
N GLN A 420 -22.73 -11.39 -15.96
CA GLN A 420 -22.06 -11.51 -14.65
C GLN A 420 -22.71 -12.52 -13.70
N TYR A 421 -24.02 -12.68 -13.76
CA TYR A 421 -24.80 -13.51 -12.82
C TYR A 421 -25.44 -14.74 -13.48
N GLY A 422 -25.36 -14.85 -14.80
CA GLY A 422 -25.89 -15.98 -15.58
C GLY A 422 -27.21 -15.69 -16.24
N ASP A 423 -27.47 -16.44 -17.31
CA ASP A 423 -28.69 -16.31 -18.14
C ASP A 423 -29.87 -17.09 -17.50
N ASP A 424 -30.25 -16.66 -16.27
CA ASP A 424 -31.44 -17.18 -15.58
C ASP A 424 -32.49 -16.06 -15.45
N PRO A 425 -33.65 -16.18 -16.10
CA PRO A 425 -34.72 -15.20 -16.00
C PRO A 425 -35.21 -14.95 -14.56
N ILE A 426 -35.19 -15.96 -13.71
CA ILE A 426 -35.64 -15.87 -12.30
C ILE A 426 -34.65 -15.00 -11.51
N LEU A 427 -33.34 -15.16 -11.75
CA LEU A 427 -32.32 -14.32 -11.11
C LEU A 427 -32.44 -12.85 -11.54
N TYR A 428 -32.74 -12.60 -12.83
CA TYR A 428 -32.93 -11.24 -13.31
C TYR A 428 -34.22 -10.60 -12.74
N GLU A 429 -35.32 -11.35 -12.61
CA GLU A 429 -36.54 -10.87 -11.94
C GLU A 429 -36.27 -10.54 -10.47
N ARG A 430 -35.49 -11.35 -9.76
CA ARG A 430 -35.04 -11.06 -8.38
C ARG A 430 -34.21 -9.77 -8.34
N PHE A 431 -33.23 -9.61 -9.24
CA PHE A 431 -32.46 -8.37 -9.36
C PHE A 431 -33.37 -7.14 -9.54
N GLN A 432 -34.39 -7.24 -10.38
CA GLN A 432 -35.34 -6.14 -10.58
C GLN A 432 -36.12 -5.79 -9.29
N GLN A 433 -36.45 -6.79 -8.47
CA GLN A 433 -37.20 -6.66 -7.23
C GLN A 433 -36.37 -6.14 -6.04
N LEU A 434 -35.02 -6.22 -6.13
CA LEU A 434 -34.17 -5.67 -5.10
C LEU A 434 -34.36 -4.16 -4.92
N ASP A 435 -34.20 -3.67 -3.71
CA ASP A 435 -34.16 -2.23 -3.43
C ASP A 435 -32.99 -1.58 -4.20
N LYS A 436 -33.15 -0.32 -4.60
CA LYS A 436 -32.08 0.40 -5.29
C LYS A 436 -30.81 0.49 -4.42
N SER A 437 -31.00 0.67 -3.11
CA SER A 437 -29.90 0.70 -2.14
C SER A 437 -29.02 -0.56 -2.16
N ASP A 438 -29.54 -1.68 -2.63
CA ASP A 438 -28.79 -2.95 -2.74
C ASP A 438 -28.12 -3.16 -4.09
N LYS A 439 -28.35 -2.24 -5.04
CA LYS A 439 -27.79 -2.30 -6.40
C LYS A 439 -26.78 -1.18 -6.61
N ILE A 440 -25.53 -1.56 -6.93
CA ILE A 440 -24.43 -0.61 -7.15
C ILE A 440 -23.85 -0.86 -8.55
N LEU A 441 -23.60 0.20 -9.31
CA LEU A 441 -22.93 0.12 -10.60
C LEU A 441 -21.51 0.68 -10.49
N LEU A 442 -20.51 -0.09 -10.87
CA LEU A 442 -19.10 0.29 -10.92
C LEU A 442 -18.70 0.44 -12.40
N VAL A 443 -18.48 1.67 -12.83
CA VAL A 443 -18.15 2.01 -14.23
C VAL A 443 -16.68 2.31 -14.35
N ASP A 444 -15.95 1.48 -15.08
CA ASP A 444 -14.50 1.65 -15.26
C ASP A 444 -14.18 2.26 -16.63
N GLY A 445 -13.48 3.40 -16.63
CA GLY A 445 -13.04 4.08 -17.84
C GLY A 445 -14.13 4.90 -18.53
N TRP A 446 -14.97 5.60 -17.78
CA TRP A 446 -16.04 6.44 -18.34
C TRP A 446 -15.54 7.49 -19.33
N ASP A 447 -14.32 7.99 -19.15
CA ASP A 447 -13.64 8.90 -20.05
C ASP A 447 -13.31 8.31 -21.45
N LEU A 448 -13.40 7.00 -21.61
CA LEU A 448 -13.19 6.31 -22.89
C LEU A 448 -14.47 6.16 -23.71
N LEU A 449 -15.62 6.54 -23.16
CA LEU A 449 -16.91 6.38 -23.83
C LEU A 449 -17.03 7.38 -24.99
N ASP A 450 -17.43 6.88 -26.17
CA ASP A 450 -17.65 7.71 -27.35
C ASP A 450 -18.73 8.79 -27.07
N THR A 451 -18.33 10.06 -27.12
CA THR A 451 -19.19 11.23 -26.84
C THR A 451 -20.38 11.38 -27.79
N ARG A 452 -20.39 10.65 -28.92
CA ARG A 452 -21.53 10.60 -29.85
C ARG A 452 -22.68 9.72 -29.35
N GLN A 453 -22.50 8.97 -28.29
CA GLN A 453 -23.57 8.20 -27.66
C GLN A 453 -24.50 9.11 -26.87
N ASN A 454 -25.76 8.67 -26.68
CA ASN A 454 -26.73 9.43 -25.87
C ASN A 454 -26.46 9.32 -24.38
N ILE A 455 -25.47 10.10 -23.91
CA ILE A 455 -25.02 10.09 -22.51
C ILE A 455 -26.16 10.39 -21.51
N PRO A 456 -27.04 11.39 -21.71
CA PRO A 456 -28.15 11.63 -20.80
C PRO A 456 -29.05 10.42 -20.60
N ALA A 457 -29.39 9.72 -21.66
CA ALA A 457 -30.25 8.51 -21.58
C ALA A 457 -29.54 7.34 -20.86
N LEU A 458 -28.22 7.23 -20.98
CA LEU A 458 -27.44 6.24 -20.22
C LEU A 458 -27.41 6.55 -18.73
N ILE A 459 -27.21 7.80 -18.35
CA ILE A 459 -27.22 8.25 -16.95
C ILE A 459 -28.61 8.02 -16.35
N GLU A 460 -29.68 8.44 -17.05
CA GLU A 460 -31.06 8.22 -16.60
C GLU A 460 -31.36 6.72 -16.35
N GLU A 461 -30.87 5.83 -17.23
CA GLU A 461 -31.06 4.39 -17.06
C GLU A 461 -30.24 3.85 -15.86
N MET A 462 -29.02 4.38 -15.61
CA MET A 462 -28.23 4.04 -14.43
C MET A 462 -28.95 4.46 -13.14
N GLU A 463 -29.45 5.70 -13.07
CA GLU A 463 -30.18 6.21 -11.91
C GLU A 463 -31.51 5.49 -11.65
N ARG A 464 -32.15 5.02 -12.74
CA ARG A 464 -33.39 4.25 -12.63
C ARG A 464 -33.18 2.91 -11.95
N ASN A 465 -32.04 2.24 -12.20
CA ASN A 465 -31.78 0.88 -11.74
C ASN A 465 -30.93 0.78 -10.49
N PHE A 466 -30.03 1.74 -10.22
CA PHE A 466 -29.05 1.66 -9.15
C PHE A 466 -29.26 2.73 -8.08
N GLY A 467 -28.92 2.39 -6.84
CA GLY A 467 -28.90 3.35 -5.74
C GLY A 467 -27.62 4.19 -5.72
N CYS A 468 -26.51 3.59 -6.11
CA CYS A 468 -25.23 4.26 -6.20
C CYS A 468 -24.51 3.89 -7.51
N VAL A 469 -23.84 4.88 -8.11
CA VAL A 469 -22.97 4.66 -9.27
C VAL A 469 -21.58 5.22 -8.99
N VAL A 470 -20.56 4.40 -9.19
CA VAL A 470 -19.15 4.78 -9.02
C VAL A 470 -18.48 4.82 -10.38
N PHE A 471 -17.97 5.97 -10.78
CA PHE A 471 -17.27 6.16 -12.06
C PHE A 471 -15.77 6.27 -11.84
N SER A 472 -14.97 5.58 -12.65
CA SER A 472 -13.55 5.89 -12.78
C SER A 472 -13.31 6.79 -13.98
N VAL A 473 -12.52 7.86 -13.79
CA VAL A 473 -12.22 8.86 -14.81
C VAL A 473 -10.74 9.26 -14.79
N GLY A 474 -10.20 9.77 -15.92
CA GLY A 474 -8.87 10.40 -15.96
C GLY A 474 -8.85 11.76 -15.26
N VAL A 475 -7.68 12.22 -14.82
CA VAL A 475 -7.51 13.46 -14.01
C VAL A 475 -7.98 14.74 -14.72
N LYS A 476 -7.97 14.78 -16.04
CA LYS A 476 -8.16 16.03 -16.83
C LYS A 476 -9.52 16.20 -17.52
N GLU A 477 -10.42 15.26 -17.31
CA GLU A 477 -11.74 15.28 -17.96
C GLU A 477 -12.77 16.16 -17.19
N ARG A 478 -12.37 17.40 -16.83
CA ARG A 478 -13.29 18.36 -16.17
C ARG A 478 -14.57 18.59 -16.98
N SER A 479 -14.47 18.68 -18.32
CA SER A 479 -15.65 18.82 -19.17
C SER A 479 -16.62 17.64 -19.06
N LEU A 480 -16.11 16.45 -18.82
CA LEU A 480 -16.91 15.25 -18.62
C LEU A 480 -17.56 15.21 -17.23
N VAL A 481 -16.78 15.58 -16.21
CA VAL A 481 -17.27 15.76 -14.84
C VAL A 481 -18.38 16.82 -14.82
N ASP A 482 -18.17 17.95 -15.48
CA ASP A 482 -19.17 19.02 -15.58
C ASP A 482 -20.44 18.54 -16.31
N ARG A 483 -20.32 17.76 -17.40
CA ARG A 483 -21.47 17.14 -18.08
C ARG A 483 -22.21 16.11 -17.21
N ILE A 484 -21.49 15.33 -16.42
CA ILE A 484 -22.12 14.42 -15.44
C ILE A 484 -22.88 15.26 -14.41
N LYS A 485 -22.26 16.32 -13.88
CA LYS A 485 -22.89 17.24 -12.92
C LYS A 485 -24.13 17.92 -13.49
N GLU A 486 -24.04 18.47 -14.71
CA GLU A 486 -25.18 19.10 -15.40
C GLU A 486 -26.38 18.15 -15.59
N ASN A 487 -26.11 16.86 -15.83
CA ASN A 487 -27.18 15.85 -15.97
C ASN A 487 -27.70 15.32 -14.64
N LEU A 488 -26.93 15.48 -13.54
CA LEU A 488 -27.28 15.03 -12.19
C LEU A 488 -27.87 16.15 -11.31
N GLU A 489 -27.90 17.40 -11.80
CA GLU A 489 -28.41 18.55 -11.05
C GLU A 489 -29.87 18.33 -10.61
N GLY A 490 -30.02 18.13 -9.30
CA GLY A 490 -31.31 18.13 -8.61
C GLY A 490 -31.65 16.88 -7.79
N ASN A 491 -30.96 15.75 -7.91
CA ASN A 491 -31.43 14.48 -7.35
C ASN A 491 -30.45 13.65 -6.51
N GLY A 492 -29.19 14.04 -6.32
CA GLY A 492 -28.23 13.20 -5.58
C GLY A 492 -27.01 13.91 -5.01
N HIS A 493 -26.25 13.21 -4.18
CA HIS A 493 -24.95 13.69 -3.66
C HIS A 493 -23.83 13.23 -4.60
N ILE A 494 -23.04 14.19 -5.12
CA ILE A 494 -21.88 13.92 -5.97
C ILE A 494 -20.63 14.04 -5.10
N TYR A 495 -19.85 12.97 -5.05
CA TYR A 495 -18.55 12.93 -4.38
C TYR A 495 -17.43 12.84 -5.42
N GLU A 496 -16.54 13.81 -5.45
CA GLU A 496 -15.34 13.78 -6.29
C GLU A 496 -14.16 13.35 -5.44
N LEU A 497 -13.60 12.19 -5.73
CA LEU A 497 -12.49 11.58 -5.02
C LEU A 497 -11.30 11.40 -5.96
N ARG A 498 -10.11 11.83 -5.55
CA ARG A 498 -8.89 11.67 -6.32
C ARG A 498 -7.97 10.64 -5.65
N ILE A 499 -7.53 9.65 -6.41
CA ILE A 499 -6.51 8.71 -5.95
C ILE A 499 -5.18 9.42 -5.85
N LYS A 500 -4.61 9.45 -4.64
CA LYS A 500 -3.26 9.97 -4.40
C LYS A 500 -2.20 8.97 -4.84
N PRO A 501 -1.02 9.43 -5.28
CA PRO A 501 0.14 8.58 -5.51
C PRO A 501 0.49 7.77 -4.26
N PHE A 502 1.15 6.62 -4.44
CA PHE A 502 1.62 5.80 -3.33
C PHE A 502 2.91 6.39 -2.75
N PHE A 503 2.75 7.41 -1.89
CA PHE A 503 3.85 7.97 -1.12
C PHE A 503 4.44 6.94 -0.16
N LEU A 504 5.44 7.33 0.61
CA LEU A 504 6.30 6.46 1.40
C LEU A 504 5.53 5.39 2.23
N GLU A 505 4.45 5.77 2.90
CA GLU A 505 3.66 4.85 3.74
C GLU A 505 3.02 3.74 2.89
N LYS A 506 2.22 4.12 1.89
CA LYS A 506 1.49 3.18 1.02
C LYS A 506 2.43 2.38 0.13
N ARG A 507 3.54 2.99 -0.31
CA ARG A 507 4.60 2.31 -1.07
C ARG A 507 5.23 1.18 -0.24
N ASN A 508 5.65 1.48 0.99
CA ASN A 508 6.25 0.49 1.89
C ASN A 508 5.28 -0.61 2.29
N GLU A 509 3.98 -0.28 2.44
CA GLU A 509 2.92 -1.24 2.69
C GLU A 509 2.79 -2.21 1.51
N LEU A 510 2.71 -1.69 0.27
CA LEU A 510 2.58 -2.49 -0.94
C LEU A 510 3.80 -3.40 -1.17
N VAL A 511 5.02 -2.86 -1.02
CA VAL A 511 6.26 -3.65 -1.13
C VAL A 511 6.26 -4.81 -0.14
N ARG A 512 5.83 -4.57 1.11
CA ARG A 512 5.75 -5.61 2.14
C ARG A 512 4.76 -6.70 1.77
N GLN A 513 3.58 -6.33 1.27
CA GLN A 513 2.56 -7.29 0.84
C GLN A 513 3.06 -8.14 -0.34
N VAL A 514 3.66 -7.52 -1.36
CA VAL A 514 4.23 -8.25 -2.50
C VAL A 514 5.36 -9.19 -2.07
N CYS A 515 6.25 -8.75 -1.16
CA CYS A 515 7.32 -9.59 -0.60
C CYS A 515 6.74 -10.81 0.13
N ALA A 516 5.67 -10.62 0.90
CA ALA A 516 5.01 -11.70 1.64
C ALA A 516 4.47 -12.78 0.70
N GLN A 517 3.88 -12.41 -0.45
CA GLN A 517 3.41 -13.37 -1.45
C GLN A 517 4.54 -14.20 -2.09
N LYS A 518 5.76 -13.69 -2.05
CA LYS A 518 6.97 -14.41 -2.52
C LYS A 518 7.76 -15.08 -1.37
N ASN A 519 7.13 -15.27 -0.20
CA ASN A 519 7.72 -15.89 1.00
C ASN A 519 8.95 -15.14 1.56
N ILE A 520 9.01 -13.82 1.38
CA ILE A 520 10.04 -12.96 1.96
C ILE A 520 9.46 -12.25 3.17
N TYR A 521 9.72 -12.82 4.36
CA TYR A 521 9.18 -12.32 5.64
C TYR A 521 10.22 -11.65 6.53
N LYS A 522 11.52 -11.80 6.22
CA LYS A 522 12.57 -11.18 7.01
C LYS A 522 12.58 -9.67 6.80
N ALA A 523 12.42 -8.92 7.87
CA ALA A 523 12.38 -7.45 7.81
C ALA A 523 13.60 -6.86 7.07
N GLU A 524 14.80 -7.44 7.26
CA GLU A 524 16.02 -6.99 6.58
C GLU A 524 15.96 -7.11 5.06
N ASP A 525 15.31 -8.15 4.53
CA ASP A 525 15.22 -8.37 3.08
C ASP A 525 14.11 -7.50 2.47
N VAL A 526 12.98 -7.34 3.16
CA VAL A 526 11.92 -6.40 2.77
C VAL A 526 12.46 -4.96 2.75
N ASP A 527 13.24 -4.59 3.76
CA ASP A 527 13.84 -3.27 3.84
C ASP A 527 14.87 -3.00 2.74
N LYS A 528 15.61 -4.04 2.29
CA LYS A 528 16.51 -3.91 1.13
C LYS A 528 15.71 -3.56 -0.13
N VAL A 529 14.58 -4.24 -0.37
CA VAL A 529 13.70 -3.96 -1.51
C VAL A 529 13.11 -2.55 -1.40
N ASN A 530 12.59 -2.16 -0.23
CA ASN A 530 12.09 -0.81 0.00
C ASN A 530 13.17 0.25 -0.29
N HIS A 531 14.39 0.04 0.19
CA HIS A 531 15.49 0.97 -0.05
C HIS A 531 15.85 1.11 -1.54
N LEU A 532 15.79 0.01 -2.30
CA LEU A 532 16.01 0.04 -3.75
C LEU A 532 14.92 0.85 -4.46
N ILE A 533 13.67 0.68 -4.08
CA ILE A 533 12.55 1.44 -4.66
C ILE A 533 12.63 2.90 -4.25
N ASP A 534 12.94 3.21 -2.99
CA ASP A 534 13.13 4.58 -2.52
C ASP A 534 14.22 5.30 -3.31
N ARG A 535 15.33 4.61 -3.59
CA ARG A 535 16.41 5.17 -4.43
C ARG A 535 15.98 5.43 -5.87
N LEU A 536 15.19 4.51 -6.46
CA LEU A 536 14.64 4.74 -7.81
C LEU A 536 13.72 5.94 -7.85
N VAL A 537 12.85 6.10 -6.84
CA VAL A 537 11.95 7.25 -6.72
C VAL A 537 12.73 8.55 -6.52
N GLN A 538 13.71 8.57 -5.61
CA GLN A 538 14.52 9.77 -5.32
C GLN A 538 15.39 10.21 -6.50
N ASN A 539 16.00 9.24 -7.20
CA ASN A 539 16.90 9.53 -8.31
C ASN A 539 16.17 9.85 -9.62
N ASN A 540 14.90 9.50 -9.74
CA ASN A 540 14.12 9.63 -10.95
C ASN A 540 12.70 10.16 -10.64
N SER A 541 12.58 11.12 -9.71
CA SER A 541 11.29 11.68 -9.28
C SER A 541 10.43 12.18 -10.44
N ASP A 542 11.05 12.68 -11.48
CA ASP A 542 10.37 13.15 -12.68
C ASP A 542 9.98 12.02 -13.66
N LEU A 543 10.66 10.86 -13.57
CA LEU A 543 10.45 9.70 -14.44
C LEU A 543 9.63 8.61 -13.77
N PHE A 544 9.66 8.56 -12.44
CA PHE A 544 9.05 7.50 -11.66
C PHE A 544 7.63 7.88 -11.22
N ALA A 545 6.64 7.33 -11.89
CA ALA A 545 5.28 7.46 -11.41
C ALA A 545 5.12 6.64 -10.11
N LEU A 546 4.76 7.32 -9.00
CA LEU A 546 4.45 6.69 -7.71
C LEU A 546 3.10 5.95 -7.77
N ASN A 547 2.91 5.16 -8.82
CA ASN A 547 1.70 4.38 -8.98
C ASN A 547 1.91 2.91 -8.60
N PRO A 548 0.86 2.22 -8.13
CA PRO A 548 0.95 0.85 -7.66
C PRO A 548 1.53 -0.12 -8.69
N ALA A 549 1.20 0.06 -9.97
CA ALA A 549 1.65 -0.82 -11.05
C ALA A 549 3.17 -0.88 -11.16
N PHE A 550 3.83 0.28 -11.14
CA PHE A 550 5.29 0.34 -11.16
C PHE A 550 5.91 -0.26 -9.91
N ILE A 551 5.37 0.08 -8.74
CA ILE A 551 5.88 -0.44 -7.46
C ILE A 551 5.83 -1.97 -7.44
N VAL A 552 4.70 -2.58 -7.83
CA VAL A 552 4.55 -4.05 -7.88
C VAL A 552 5.56 -4.67 -8.84
N ARG A 553 5.72 -4.13 -10.05
CA ARG A 553 6.63 -4.66 -11.06
C ARG A 553 8.09 -4.58 -10.63
N TYR A 554 8.52 -3.44 -10.09
CA TYR A 554 9.88 -3.29 -9.58
C TYR A 554 10.15 -4.19 -8.39
N THR A 555 9.20 -4.27 -7.46
CA THR A 555 9.29 -5.21 -6.35
C THR A 555 9.45 -6.63 -6.82
N ASN A 556 8.59 -7.08 -7.75
CA ASN A 556 8.64 -8.43 -8.30
C ASN A 556 9.97 -8.69 -9.06
N TYR A 557 10.45 -7.71 -9.82
CA TYR A 557 11.74 -7.81 -10.50
C TYR A 557 12.90 -7.99 -9.52
N PHE A 558 12.98 -7.15 -8.47
CA PHE A 558 14.04 -7.25 -7.48
C PHE A 558 14.02 -8.57 -6.69
N ILE A 559 12.85 -9.14 -6.48
CA ILE A 559 12.69 -10.43 -5.78
C ILE A 559 13.10 -11.60 -6.69
N THR A 560 12.73 -11.58 -7.97
CA THR A 560 12.90 -12.72 -8.88
C THR A 560 14.28 -12.78 -9.55
N THR A 561 15.04 -11.68 -9.50
CA THR A 561 16.39 -11.63 -10.10
C THR A 561 17.44 -12.07 -9.09
N PRO A 562 18.06 -13.26 -9.23
CA PRO A 562 18.89 -13.87 -8.17
C PRO A 562 20.23 -13.18 -7.92
N TYR A 563 20.65 -12.25 -8.76
CA TYR A 563 21.85 -11.44 -8.59
C TYR A 563 21.46 -9.99 -8.28
N HIS A 564 21.41 -9.70 -7.00
CA HIS A 564 21.22 -8.33 -6.48
C HIS A 564 22.44 -7.46 -6.73
N ASP A 565 22.69 -7.14 -7.97
CA ASP A 565 23.68 -6.14 -8.33
C ASP A 565 23.04 -4.77 -8.19
N TYR A 566 23.15 -4.20 -6.99
CA TYR A 566 22.54 -2.92 -6.60
C TYR A 566 22.90 -1.75 -7.54
N ALA A 567 23.95 -1.90 -8.34
CA ALA A 567 24.35 -0.92 -9.35
C ALA A 567 23.52 -1.01 -10.65
N GLN A 568 22.72 -2.05 -10.85
CA GLN A 568 21.88 -2.20 -12.05
C GLN A 568 20.47 -1.60 -11.88
N GLY A 569 20.13 -1.02 -10.72
CA GLY A 569 18.79 -0.46 -10.46
C GLY A 569 18.35 0.53 -11.54
N GLU A 570 19.24 1.36 -12.02
CA GLU A 570 18.93 2.36 -13.04
C GLU A 570 18.90 1.77 -14.48
N ALA A 571 19.79 0.84 -14.82
CA ALA A 571 19.71 0.10 -16.09
C ALA A 571 18.51 -0.86 -16.13
N VAL A 572 18.02 -1.27 -14.97
CA VAL A 572 16.80 -2.07 -14.79
C VAL A 572 15.58 -1.24 -15.12
N PHE A 573 15.58 0.07 -14.82
CA PHE A 573 14.47 0.96 -15.16
C PHE A 573 14.11 0.87 -16.65
N SER A 574 15.07 1.07 -17.55
CA SER A 574 14.80 1.03 -18.98
C SER A 574 14.28 -0.32 -19.45
N LYS A 575 14.78 -1.44 -18.87
CA LYS A 575 14.33 -2.80 -19.22
C LYS A 575 12.92 -3.12 -18.70
N VAL A 576 12.60 -2.74 -17.47
CA VAL A 576 11.25 -2.93 -16.91
C VAL A 576 10.27 -2.05 -17.66
N PHE A 577 10.64 -0.80 -17.96
CA PHE A 577 9.86 0.14 -18.75
C PHE A 577 9.59 -0.37 -20.17
N GLU A 578 10.62 -0.87 -20.86
CA GLU A 578 10.48 -1.48 -22.18
C GLU A 578 9.60 -2.72 -22.15
N SER A 579 9.79 -3.61 -21.18
CA SER A 579 8.95 -4.79 -20.98
C SER A 579 7.48 -4.44 -20.74
N GLU A 580 7.20 -3.34 -20.04
CA GLU A 580 5.85 -2.84 -19.81
C GLU A 580 5.19 -2.39 -21.10
N LEU A 581 5.89 -1.57 -21.87
CA LEU A 581 5.41 -1.11 -23.19
C LEU A 581 5.14 -2.31 -24.11
N GLN A 582 6.09 -3.25 -24.19
CA GLN A 582 5.93 -4.47 -24.99
C GLN A 582 4.71 -5.28 -24.59
N GLN A 583 4.50 -5.56 -23.29
CA GLN A 583 3.34 -6.31 -22.82
C GLN A 583 2.02 -5.61 -23.14
N SER A 584 1.97 -4.29 -23.03
CA SER A 584 0.78 -3.50 -23.37
C SER A 584 0.44 -3.61 -24.85
N ILE A 585 1.45 -3.61 -25.73
CA ILE A 585 1.30 -3.70 -27.19
C ILE A 585 1.04 -5.13 -27.66
N ILE A 586 1.74 -6.13 -27.11
CA ILE A 586 1.57 -7.55 -27.47
C ILE A 586 0.13 -8.01 -27.32
N ARG A 587 -0.56 -7.58 -26.27
CA ARG A 587 -1.98 -7.93 -26.03
C ARG A 587 -2.91 -7.38 -27.11
N LEU A 588 -2.54 -6.28 -27.76
CA LEU A 588 -3.36 -5.55 -28.72
C LEU A 588 -2.96 -5.87 -30.18
N ALA A 589 -1.71 -6.21 -30.42
CA ALA A 589 -1.12 -6.43 -31.74
C ALA A 589 -1.40 -7.82 -32.34
N SER A 590 -2.50 -8.49 -31.99
CA SER A 590 -2.82 -9.87 -32.41
C SER A 590 -2.81 -10.16 -33.92
N ARG A 591 -2.63 -9.15 -34.76
CA ARG A 591 -2.56 -9.22 -36.23
C ARG A 591 -1.43 -8.40 -36.87
N SER A 592 -0.66 -7.66 -36.06
CA SER A 592 0.49 -6.84 -36.51
C SER A 592 1.77 -7.34 -35.85
N ASP A 593 2.88 -7.23 -36.53
CA ASP A 593 4.17 -7.51 -35.92
C ASP A 593 4.43 -6.45 -34.83
N VAL A 594 4.74 -6.89 -33.61
CA VAL A 594 4.98 -6.01 -32.47
C VAL A 594 6.18 -5.10 -32.75
N ASP A 595 7.20 -5.61 -33.41
CA ASP A 595 8.40 -4.85 -33.75
C ASP A 595 8.09 -3.75 -34.77
N GLU A 596 7.18 -3.98 -35.74
CA GLU A 596 6.73 -2.94 -36.69
C GLU A 596 5.95 -1.83 -35.98
N VAL A 597 5.12 -2.18 -34.97
CA VAL A 597 4.37 -1.19 -34.18
C VAL A 597 5.33 -0.32 -33.36
N PHE A 598 6.34 -0.94 -32.73
CA PHE A 598 7.36 -0.20 -31.96
C PHE A 598 8.14 0.76 -32.86
N ALA A 599 8.63 0.28 -34.01
CA ALA A 599 9.37 1.09 -34.94
C ALA A 599 8.52 2.24 -35.51
N ALA A 600 7.24 2.03 -35.74
CA ALA A 600 6.31 3.11 -36.13
C ALA A 600 6.17 4.19 -35.02
N PHE A 601 6.12 3.80 -33.74
CA PHE A 601 6.09 4.75 -32.63
C PHE A 601 7.42 5.51 -32.49
N GLU A 602 8.56 4.84 -32.72
CA GLU A 602 9.89 5.47 -32.75
C GLU A 602 9.98 6.51 -33.86
N GLU A 603 9.48 6.20 -35.05
CA GLU A 603 9.48 7.10 -36.20
C GLU A 603 8.60 8.34 -35.96
N VAL A 604 7.42 8.15 -35.40
CA VAL A 604 6.51 9.27 -35.05
C VAL A 604 7.17 10.16 -34.01
N ALA A 605 7.69 9.59 -32.93
CA ALA A 605 8.33 10.35 -31.84
C ALA A 605 9.55 11.13 -32.33
N GLY A 606 10.41 10.50 -33.14
CA GLY A 606 11.58 11.17 -33.76
C GLY A 606 11.19 12.34 -34.64
N ASN A 607 10.16 12.16 -35.47
CA ASN A 607 9.66 13.23 -36.34
C ASN A 607 9.06 14.39 -35.52
N MET A 608 8.32 14.11 -34.44
CA MET A 608 7.80 15.16 -33.55
C MET A 608 8.94 15.94 -32.90
N TYR A 609 9.96 15.28 -32.40
CA TYR A 609 11.12 15.91 -31.79
C TYR A 609 11.91 16.79 -32.78
N LEU A 610 12.17 16.30 -34.02
CA LEU A 610 12.87 17.06 -35.02
C LEU A 610 12.08 18.32 -35.50
N ARG A 611 10.76 18.23 -35.46
CA ARG A 611 9.86 19.36 -35.77
C ARG A 611 9.61 20.27 -34.56
N LYS A 612 10.14 19.94 -33.39
CA LYS A 612 9.91 20.67 -32.12
C LYS A 612 8.42 20.84 -31.83
N THR A 613 7.66 19.78 -31.98
CA THR A 613 6.22 19.72 -31.64
C THR A 613 5.90 18.55 -30.77
N ASP A 614 4.97 18.71 -29.86
CA ASP A 614 4.49 17.66 -28.93
C ASP A 614 3.13 17.10 -29.32
N ASP A 615 2.51 17.61 -30.40
CA ASP A 615 1.34 17.03 -31.00
C ASP A 615 1.39 17.07 -32.55
N LEU A 616 0.60 16.24 -33.21
CA LEU A 616 0.50 16.15 -34.65
C LEU A 616 -0.94 16.09 -35.12
N PRO A 617 -1.33 16.87 -36.17
CA PRO A 617 -2.57 16.60 -36.91
C PRO A 617 -2.57 15.16 -37.42
N ILE A 618 -3.73 14.50 -37.41
CA ILE A 618 -3.87 13.10 -37.85
C ILE A 618 -3.35 12.85 -39.26
N GLU A 619 -3.49 13.86 -40.15
CA GLU A 619 -3.00 13.76 -41.52
C GLU A 619 -1.47 13.74 -41.57
N THR A 620 -0.80 14.57 -40.78
CA THR A 620 0.67 14.57 -40.66
C THR A 620 1.18 13.26 -40.05
N PHE A 621 0.45 12.71 -39.07
CA PHE A 621 0.75 11.39 -38.52
C PHE A 621 0.71 10.29 -39.61
N ARG A 622 -0.32 10.31 -40.47
CA ARG A 622 -0.44 9.39 -41.61
C ARG A 622 0.72 9.54 -42.59
N GLU A 623 1.06 10.77 -42.95
CA GLU A 623 2.21 11.05 -43.86
C GLU A 623 3.51 10.46 -43.30
N ILE A 624 3.76 10.56 -42.01
CA ILE A 624 4.95 10.01 -41.37
C ILE A 624 4.98 8.47 -41.52
N ILE A 625 3.88 7.79 -41.23
CA ILE A 625 3.79 6.34 -41.37
C ILE A 625 3.89 5.89 -42.82
N ASP A 626 3.29 6.62 -43.77
CA ASP A 626 3.36 6.28 -45.20
C ASP A 626 4.79 6.46 -45.73
N ASN A 627 5.51 7.50 -45.30
CA ASN A 627 6.92 7.71 -45.62
C ASN A 627 7.79 6.62 -45.02
N TYR A 628 7.52 6.21 -43.78
CA TYR A 628 8.19 5.11 -43.13
C TYR A 628 7.97 3.78 -43.90
N ASN A 629 6.73 3.48 -44.26
CA ASN A 629 6.41 2.33 -45.10
C ASN A 629 7.17 2.31 -46.42
N THR A 630 7.24 3.47 -47.08
CA THR A 630 7.94 3.62 -48.36
C THR A 630 9.45 3.39 -48.17
N ALA A 631 10.05 3.97 -47.12
CA ALA A 631 11.49 3.87 -46.87
C ALA A 631 11.95 2.44 -46.55
N TYR A 632 11.13 1.69 -45.81
CA TYR A 632 11.48 0.36 -45.33
C TYR A 632 10.74 -0.79 -46.06
N GLY A 633 9.95 -0.49 -47.08
CA GLY A 633 9.22 -1.51 -47.86
C GLY A 633 8.12 -2.23 -47.06
N LEU A 634 7.53 -1.54 -46.11
CA LEU A 634 6.49 -2.07 -45.21
C LEU A 634 5.07 -1.67 -45.67
N SER A 635 4.04 -2.21 -44.99
CA SER A 635 2.63 -1.93 -45.28
C SER A 635 1.81 -1.75 -44.02
N VAL A 636 2.40 -1.11 -43.04
CA VAL A 636 1.75 -0.86 -41.73
C VAL A 636 0.62 0.17 -41.90
N SER A 637 -0.57 -0.13 -41.42
CA SER A 637 -1.71 0.79 -41.54
C SER A 637 -1.63 1.90 -40.49
N PRO A 638 -1.60 3.18 -40.88
CA PRO A 638 -1.60 4.32 -39.95
C PRO A 638 -2.76 4.25 -38.93
N LYS A 639 -3.94 3.80 -39.38
CA LYS A 639 -5.11 3.64 -38.52
C LYS A 639 -4.86 2.59 -37.44
N VAL A 640 -4.25 1.44 -37.78
CA VAL A 640 -3.95 0.38 -36.82
C VAL A 640 -2.94 0.86 -35.78
N ILE A 641 -1.94 1.64 -36.18
CA ILE A 641 -0.96 2.22 -35.27
C ILE A 641 -1.61 3.19 -34.27
N ILE A 642 -2.49 4.05 -34.76
CA ILE A 642 -3.27 4.97 -33.90
C ILE A 642 -4.14 4.17 -32.92
N ASP A 643 -4.91 3.19 -33.42
CA ASP A 643 -5.83 2.39 -32.60
C ASP A 643 -5.07 1.62 -31.50
N ILE A 644 -3.92 0.99 -31.84
CA ILE A 644 -3.08 0.31 -30.86
C ILE A 644 -2.51 1.31 -29.85
N GLY A 645 -1.99 2.43 -30.30
CA GLY A 645 -1.43 3.46 -29.41
C GLY A 645 -2.44 4.05 -28.43
N MET A 646 -3.68 4.26 -28.90
CA MET A 646 -4.78 4.74 -28.04
C MET A 646 -5.22 3.68 -27.03
N GLN A 647 -5.38 2.42 -27.46
CA GLN A 647 -5.76 1.31 -26.58
C GLN A 647 -4.66 0.97 -25.55
N ALA A 648 -3.40 1.05 -25.96
CA ALA A 648 -2.24 0.88 -25.07
C ALA A 648 -2.03 2.09 -24.14
N LYS A 649 -2.83 3.17 -24.29
CA LYS A 649 -2.68 4.43 -23.57
C LYS A 649 -1.32 5.10 -23.77
N ILE A 650 -0.70 4.86 -24.92
CA ILE A 650 0.55 5.50 -25.35
C ILE A 650 0.24 6.82 -26.03
N PHE A 651 -0.84 6.88 -26.83
CA PHE A 651 -1.33 8.10 -27.46
C PHE A 651 -2.62 8.59 -26.82
N LYS A 652 -2.85 9.90 -26.94
CA LYS A 652 -4.12 10.58 -26.70
C LYS A 652 -4.44 11.44 -27.92
N GLN A 653 -5.70 11.82 -28.05
CA GLN A 653 -6.20 12.66 -29.13
C GLN A 653 -6.91 13.88 -28.54
N THR A 654 -6.68 15.06 -29.13
CA THR A 654 -7.43 16.29 -28.81
C THR A 654 -8.76 16.34 -29.55
N ASP A 655 -9.65 17.24 -29.14
CA ASP A 655 -10.91 17.52 -29.84
C ASP A 655 -10.68 17.99 -31.30
N ASP A 656 -9.54 18.65 -31.55
CA ASP A 656 -9.13 19.12 -32.87
C ASP A 656 -8.42 18.04 -33.72
N MET A 657 -8.56 16.76 -33.32
CA MET A 657 -7.98 15.62 -34.04
C MET A 657 -6.43 15.63 -34.13
N HIS A 658 -5.76 16.21 -33.12
CA HIS A 658 -4.31 16.09 -32.97
C HIS A 658 -3.98 14.90 -32.10
N ILE A 659 -2.90 14.18 -32.41
CA ILE A 659 -2.39 13.02 -31.66
C ILE A 659 -1.13 13.42 -30.93
N TYR A 660 -1.05 13.07 -29.65
CA TYR A 660 0.13 13.32 -28.81
C TYR A 660 0.42 12.11 -27.90
N PHE A 661 1.65 12.02 -27.39
CA PHE A 661 1.99 10.99 -26.44
C PHE A 661 1.32 11.26 -25.07
N ALA A 662 0.68 10.26 -24.51
CA ALA A 662 -0.04 10.36 -23.24
C ALA A 662 0.87 10.69 -22.05
N ASN A 663 2.15 10.34 -22.14
CA ASN A 663 3.13 10.52 -21.08
C ASN A 663 4.48 10.96 -21.66
N LYS A 664 5.14 11.96 -21.04
CA LYS A 664 6.45 12.47 -21.49
C LYS A 664 7.53 11.39 -21.53
N ASN A 665 7.45 10.39 -20.62
CA ASN A 665 8.47 9.34 -20.54
C ASN A 665 8.36 8.35 -21.71
N TYR A 666 7.13 8.03 -22.16
CA TYR A 666 6.93 7.27 -23.40
C TYR A 666 7.51 8.04 -24.59
N PHE A 667 7.23 9.32 -24.64
CA PHE A 667 7.75 10.18 -25.69
C PHE A 667 9.29 10.23 -25.69
N ALA A 668 9.91 10.50 -24.53
CA ALA A 668 11.36 10.51 -24.38
C ALA A 668 12.03 9.18 -24.76
N TYR A 669 11.41 8.06 -24.34
CA TYR A 669 11.92 6.72 -24.67
C TYR A 669 11.93 6.45 -26.17
N PHE A 670 10.81 6.72 -26.87
CA PHE A 670 10.72 6.50 -28.30
C PHE A 670 11.60 7.49 -29.10
N ILE A 671 11.74 8.74 -28.66
CA ILE A 671 12.70 9.68 -29.23
C ILE A 671 14.13 9.13 -29.09
N ALA A 672 14.50 8.66 -27.90
CA ALA A 672 15.84 8.12 -27.65
C ALA A 672 16.15 6.91 -28.55
N LYS A 673 15.19 6.01 -28.72
CA LYS A 673 15.30 4.86 -29.65
C LYS A 673 15.50 5.33 -31.10
N HIS A 674 14.68 6.28 -31.56
CA HIS A 674 14.81 6.86 -32.92
C HIS A 674 16.19 7.50 -33.12
N LEU A 675 16.65 8.34 -32.21
CA LEU A 675 17.95 9.01 -32.30
C LEU A 675 19.13 8.04 -32.31
N ILE A 676 19.04 6.96 -31.53
CA ILE A 676 20.06 5.88 -31.52
C ILE A 676 20.10 5.18 -32.89
N LEU A 677 18.94 4.80 -33.41
CA LEU A 677 18.84 4.13 -34.72
C LEU A 677 19.37 5.04 -35.86
N SER A 678 18.97 6.31 -35.86
CA SER A 678 19.43 7.29 -36.83
C SER A 678 20.93 7.50 -36.76
N ALA A 679 21.53 7.59 -35.58
CA ALA A 679 22.98 7.73 -35.40
C ALA A 679 23.78 6.49 -35.84
N GLN A 680 23.17 5.30 -35.84
CA GLN A 680 23.79 4.05 -36.30
C GLN A 680 23.73 3.90 -37.82
N ASN A 681 22.65 4.34 -38.47
CA ASN A 681 22.41 4.19 -39.88
C ASN A 681 23.06 5.29 -40.72
N ASP A 682 23.12 6.52 -40.17
CA ASP A 682 23.70 7.71 -40.83
C ASP A 682 24.57 8.48 -39.82
N PRO A 683 25.93 8.27 -39.82
CA PRO A 683 26.83 8.89 -38.86
C PRO A 683 26.76 10.44 -38.74
N PRO A 684 26.41 11.23 -39.79
CA PRO A 684 26.18 12.68 -39.61
C PRO A 684 24.94 13.02 -38.77
N SER A 685 24.00 12.11 -38.58
CA SER A 685 22.76 12.34 -37.82
C SER A 685 22.89 12.23 -36.28
N THR A 686 24.12 12.27 -35.75
CA THR A 686 24.37 12.47 -34.30
C THR A 686 23.88 13.84 -33.81
N ASP A 687 23.50 14.72 -34.75
CA ASP A 687 23.02 16.08 -34.44
C ASP A 687 21.87 16.13 -33.44
N GLY A 688 20.93 15.16 -33.48
CA GLY A 688 19.81 15.09 -32.53
C GLY A 688 20.24 14.80 -31.11
N ILE A 689 21.20 13.86 -30.91
CA ILE A 689 21.75 13.55 -29.59
C ILE A 689 22.59 14.73 -29.07
N GLN A 690 23.39 15.34 -29.92
CA GLN A 690 24.18 16.51 -29.57
C GLN A 690 23.29 17.73 -29.23
N TYR A 691 22.20 17.93 -29.99
CA TYR A 691 21.21 18.92 -29.67
C TYR A 691 20.57 18.70 -28.30
N ALA A 692 20.10 17.48 -28.01
CA ALA A 692 19.50 17.13 -26.71
C ALA A 692 20.52 17.32 -25.56
N LEU A 693 21.79 16.94 -25.79
CA LEU A 693 22.85 17.13 -24.81
C LEU A 693 23.10 18.60 -24.54
N LYS A 694 23.28 19.43 -25.57
CA LYS A 694 23.48 20.88 -25.42
C LYS A 694 22.31 21.54 -24.70
N ASN A 695 21.09 21.13 -24.98
CA ASN A 695 19.84 21.68 -24.43
C ASN A 695 19.27 20.91 -23.24
N ILE A 696 20.11 20.18 -22.49
CA ILE A 696 19.70 19.26 -21.39
C ILE A 696 18.88 19.95 -20.29
N CYS A 697 18.97 21.28 -20.14
CA CYS A 697 18.20 22.04 -19.15
C CYS A 697 16.77 22.38 -19.60
N PHE A 698 16.39 22.10 -20.85
CA PHE A 698 15.09 22.45 -21.39
C PHE A 698 14.23 21.24 -21.72
N GLY A 699 12.94 21.37 -21.46
CA GLY A 699 11.89 20.45 -21.89
C GLY A 699 12.17 18.98 -21.53
N ILE A 700 12.17 18.14 -22.55
CA ILE A 700 12.31 16.69 -22.44
C ILE A 700 13.77 16.19 -22.63
N ASN A 701 14.71 17.09 -22.92
CA ASN A 701 16.05 16.67 -23.36
C ASN A 701 16.84 15.88 -22.31
N SER A 702 16.69 16.21 -21.00
CA SER A 702 17.34 15.43 -19.93
C SER A 702 16.87 13.99 -19.91
N ASP A 703 15.57 13.75 -20.14
CA ASP A 703 14.97 12.43 -20.14
C ASP A 703 15.43 11.62 -21.37
N ILE A 704 15.52 12.28 -22.54
CA ILE A 704 16.07 11.68 -23.77
C ILE A 704 17.51 11.22 -23.54
N ILE A 705 18.40 12.08 -23.02
CA ILE A 705 19.81 11.75 -22.78
C ILE A 705 19.94 10.61 -21.75
N LEU A 706 19.08 10.57 -20.75
CA LEU A 706 19.03 9.49 -19.78
C LEU A 706 18.72 8.15 -20.49
N PHE A 707 17.65 8.09 -21.29
CA PHE A 707 17.31 6.89 -22.06
C PHE A 707 18.38 6.53 -23.09
N VAL A 708 18.95 7.50 -23.82
CA VAL A 708 20.06 7.25 -24.75
C VAL A 708 21.25 6.61 -24.03
N SER A 709 21.60 7.11 -22.84
CA SER A 709 22.71 6.56 -22.05
C SER A 709 22.48 5.12 -21.67
N TYR A 710 21.26 4.75 -21.24
CA TYR A 710 20.94 3.39 -20.83
C TYR A 710 20.79 2.43 -22.00
N LEU A 711 20.17 2.85 -23.10
CA LEU A 711 19.92 2.01 -24.27
C LEU A 711 21.18 1.75 -25.09
N LEU A 712 22.00 2.78 -25.36
CA LEU A 712 23.27 2.58 -26.07
C LEU A 712 24.25 1.74 -25.28
N ASN A 713 24.17 1.80 -23.94
CA ASN A 713 25.09 1.10 -23.08
C ASN A 713 26.58 1.37 -23.43
N ASN A 714 26.85 2.60 -23.88
CA ASN A 714 28.13 3.05 -24.40
C ASN A 714 28.75 4.14 -23.53
N THR A 715 30.00 3.93 -23.08
CA THR A 715 30.73 4.87 -22.23
C THR A 715 31.14 6.16 -22.95
N GLN A 716 31.11 6.21 -24.29
CA GLN A 716 31.47 7.40 -25.06
C GLN A 716 30.52 8.58 -24.80
N VAL A 717 29.21 8.32 -24.67
CA VAL A 717 28.24 9.37 -24.34
C VAL A 717 28.57 10.00 -23.00
N ILE A 718 28.95 9.20 -22.01
CA ILE A 718 29.32 9.66 -20.66
C ILE A 718 30.57 10.55 -20.72
N MET A 719 31.58 10.15 -21.50
CA MET A 719 32.79 10.95 -21.67
C MET A 719 32.53 12.26 -22.45
N SER A 720 31.58 12.26 -23.39
CA SER A 720 31.12 13.49 -24.05
C SER A 720 30.45 14.46 -23.07
N ILE A 721 29.58 13.94 -22.17
CA ILE A 721 28.94 14.75 -21.11
C ILE A 721 30.00 15.36 -20.19
N LEU A 722 31.02 14.60 -19.83
CA LEU A 722 32.10 15.04 -18.96
C LEU A 722 32.90 16.21 -19.61
N ASN A 723 33.24 16.06 -20.88
CA ASN A 723 33.96 17.11 -21.63
C ASN A 723 33.13 18.39 -21.76
N GLU A 724 31.85 18.28 -22.08
CA GLU A 724 30.94 19.44 -22.15
C GLU A 724 30.80 20.13 -20.78
N ALA A 725 30.67 19.35 -19.70
CA ALA A 725 30.60 19.89 -18.34
C ALA A 725 31.88 20.68 -17.97
N ASP A 726 33.06 20.11 -18.22
CA ASP A 726 34.33 20.79 -17.93
C ASP A 726 34.47 22.08 -18.69
N SER A 727 34.07 22.13 -19.97
CA SER A 727 34.12 23.38 -20.76
C SER A 727 33.16 24.46 -20.23
N LEU A 728 31.99 24.04 -19.73
CA LEU A 728 30.89 24.91 -19.29
C LEU A 728 31.28 25.81 -18.10
N LEU A 729 31.98 25.26 -17.10
CA LEU A 729 32.39 25.98 -15.89
C LEU A 729 33.91 26.18 -15.79
N SER A 730 34.65 26.04 -16.90
CA SER A 730 36.11 26.23 -16.91
C SER A 730 36.58 27.58 -16.35
N PRO A 731 35.81 28.68 -16.51
CA PRO A 731 36.20 29.99 -15.98
C PRO A 731 36.04 30.10 -14.46
N TRP A 732 35.30 29.20 -13.80
CA TRP A 732 35.00 29.36 -12.39
C TRP A 732 35.92 28.53 -11.53
N PRO A 733 36.45 29.13 -10.43
CA PRO A 733 37.28 28.38 -9.48
C PRO A 733 36.42 27.46 -8.65
N GLU A 734 37.09 26.48 -8.07
CA GLU A 734 36.48 25.60 -7.09
C GLU A 734 36.33 26.32 -5.75
N VAL A 735 35.17 26.18 -5.09
CA VAL A 735 35.04 26.62 -3.70
C VAL A 735 35.97 25.85 -2.79
N SER A 736 36.58 26.51 -1.80
CA SER A 736 37.47 25.89 -0.85
C SER A 736 37.23 26.48 0.54
N LEU A 737 37.01 25.61 1.51
CA LEU A 737 36.96 25.99 2.94
C LEU A 737 38.35 26.31 3.50
N ASP A 738 39.39 25.67 2.97
CA ASP A 738 40.76 25.93 3.40
C ASP A 738 41.26 27.29 2.88
N ASN A 739 40.98 27.63 1.62
CA ASN A 739 41.38 28.87 0.99
C ASN A 739 40.41 30.03 1.21
N LYS A 740 39.21 29.78 1.72
CA LYS A 740 38.18 30.77 2.08
C LYS A 740 37.87 31.76 0.93
N ASN A 741 37.75 31.24 -0.29
CA ASN A 741 37.51 32.06 -1.49
C ASN A 741 36.03 32.50 -1.67
N ILE A 742 35.14 32.10 -0.77
CA ILE A 742 33.78 32.60 -0.59
C ILE A 742 33.61 32.96 0.90
N SER A 743 33.32 34.23 1.20
CA SER A 743 33.21 34.76 2.55
C SER A 743 32.01 34.14 3.31
N LEU A 744 30.93 33.81 2.61
CA LEU A 744 29.76 33.12 3.18
C LEU A 744 30.09 31.76 3.81
N LEU A 745 31.12 31.08 3.34
CA LEU A 745 31.58 29.82 3.89
C LEU A 745 32.84 29.98 4.81
N ALA A 746 33.43 31.18 4.85
CA ALA A 746 34.63 31.46 5.66
C ALA A 746 34.31 31.82 7.10
N VAL A 747 33.10 32.30 7.38
CA VAL A 747 32.66 32.77 8.70
C VAL A 747 31.72 31.75 9.31
N ALA A 748 32.04 31.25 10.50
CA ALA A 748 31.09 30.50 11.29
C ALA A 748 30.06 31.48 11.86
N SER A 749 28.80 31.30 11.57
CA SER A 749 27.73 32.07 12.22
C SER A 749 27.84 31.92 13.73
N ALA A 750 27.49 32.95 14.48
CA ALA A 750 27.32 32.85 15.94
C ALA A 750 26.16 31.91 16.37
N SER A 751 25.67 31.13 15.46
CA SER A 751 24.47 30.31 15.61
C SER A 751 24.73 29.03 16.42
N LYS A 752 23.66 28.63 17.06
CA LYS A 752 23.40 27.52 17.95
C LYS A 752 24.34 26.33 17.77
N GLU A 753 24.87 25.86 18.88
CA GLU A 753 25.53 24.55 19.01
C GLU A 753 24.66 23.47 18.39
N ILE A 754 25.20 22.71 17.43
CA ILE A 754 24.46 21.61 16.78
C ILE A 754 24.25 20.52 17.83
N THR A 755 22.98 20.24 18.13
CA THR A 755 22.57 19.21 19.10
C THR A 755 22.12 17.94 18.37
N PRO A 756 22.26 16.75 18.98
CA PRO A 756 21.68 15.54 18.43
C PRO A 756 20.13 15.63 18.43
N PRO A 757 19.44 14.89 17.53
CA PRO A 757 17.99 14.93 17.47
C PRO A 757 17.33 14.31 18.70
N THR A 758 16.20 14.87 19.12
CA THR A 758 15.34 14.30 20.18
C THR A 758 14.54 13.10 19.65
N ALA A 759 13.93 12.32 20.55
CA ALA A 759 13.06 11.22 20.17
C ALA A 759 11.82 11.71 19.37
N ASP A 760 11.26 12.85 19.77
CA ASP A 760 10.10 13.46 19.13
C ASP A 760 10.46 14.00 17.73
N GLU A 761 11.62 14.66 17.58
CA GLU A 761 12.11 15.07 16.26
C GLU A 761 12.33 13.90 15.30
N GLN A 762 12.72 12.72 15.82
CA GLN A 762 12.85 11.50 15.01
C GLN A 762 11.48 10.97 14.54
N GLN A 763 10.44 11.08 15.36
CA GLN A 763 9.07 10.71 15.01
C GLN A 763 8.45 11.73 14.05
N GLU A 764 8.52 13.02 14.39
CA GLU A 764 8.00 14.13 13.58
C GLU A 764 8.64 14.17 12.19
N TYR A 765 9.94 13.89 12.10
CA TYR A 765 10.64 13.80 10.83
C TYR A 765 10.09 12.67 9.94
N SER A 766 9.75 11.53 10.53
CA SER A 766 9.15 10.41 9.79
C SER A 766 7.82 10.77 9.14
N GLU A 767 7.04 11.61 9.83
CA GLU A 767 5.76 12.15 9.35
C GLU A 767 5.99 13.26 8.31
N GLN A 768 7.00 14.13 8.54
CA GLN A 768 7.37 15.20 7.62
C GLN A 768 7.96 14.69 6.30
N LYS A 769 8.62 13.53 6.28
CA LYS A 769 9.20 12.97 5.05
C LYS A 769 8.11 12.65 4.02
N GLU A 770 6.98 12.11 4.45
CA GLU A 770 5.85 11.85 3.56
C GLU A 770 5.23 13.16 3.05
N THR A 771 5.06 14.14 3.94
CA THR A 771 4.54 15.47 3.59
C THR A 771 5.50 16.22 2.63
N LEU A 772 6.80 16.05 2.78
CA LEU A 772 7.80 16.65 1.88
C LEU A 772 7.79 15.94 0.52
N GLU A 773 7.69 14.61 0.49
CA GLU A 773 7.53 13.85 -0.75
C GLU A 773 6.25 14.29 -1.48
N GLU A 774 5.16 14.44 -0.75
CA GLU A 774 3.88 14.93 -1.27
C GLU A 774 3.97 16.37 -1.83
N ARG A 775 4.68 17.27 -1.15
CA ARG A 775 4.89 18.67 -1.61
C ARG A 775 5.81 18.79 -2.82
N HIS A 776 6.81 17.91 -2.94
CA HIS A 776 7.75 17.92 -4.06
C HIS A 776 7.24 17.15 -5.27
N TYR A 777 6.21 16.31 -5.08
CA TYR A 777 5.58 15.61 -6.18
C TYR A 777 4.72 16.60 -6.98
N SER A 778 5.22 16.99 -8.13
CA SER A 778 4.50 17.85 -9.09
C SER A 778 3.36 17.15 -9.83
N GLY A 779 2.87 16.11 -9.30
CA GLY A 779 1.82 15.10 -9.35
C GLY A 779 0.75 15.10 -10.41
N ASP A 780 0.75 15.97 -11.33
CA ASP A 780 -0.05 15.83 -12.52
C ASP A 780 0.71 14.96 -13.53
N GLU A 781 0.01 14.03 -14.20
CA GLU A 781 0.57 13.39 -15.39
C GLU A 781 1.27 14.49 -16.16
N VAL A 782 2.60 14.44 -16.22
CA VAL A 782 3.35 15.36 -17.06
C VAL A 782 3.01 14.94 -18.48
N GLU A 783 1.90 15.48 -18.99
CA GLU A 783 1.53 15.30 -20.38
C GLU A 783 2.72 15.73 -21.22
N ALA A 784 2.92 15.04 -22.32
CA ALA A 784 3.90 15.40 -23.31
C ALA A 784 3.46 16.66 -24.10
N ARG A 785 3.06 17.73 -23.38
CA ARG A 785 2.61 19.00 -23.95
C ARG A 785 3.34 20.17 -23.34
N GLY A 786 3.60 21.22 -24.15
CA GLY A 786 4.38 22.40 -23.75
C GLY A 786 5.87 22.09 -23.57
N LEU A 787 6.35 20.97 -24.10
CA LEU A 787 7.73 20.51 -23.90
C LEU A 787 8.75 21.31 -24.72
N PHE A 788 8.29 22.00 -25.76
CA PHE A 788 9.10 22.75 -26.67
C PHE A 788 8.88 24.28 -26.57
N ASP A 789 8.13 24.74 -25.57
CA ASP A 789 7.86 26.15 -25.30
C ASP A 789 9.06 26.82 -24.59
N TYR A 790 10.24 26.79 -25.21
CA TYR A 790 11.46 27.44 -24.71
C TYR A 790 12.28 28.07 -25.82
N ASP A 791 13.03 29.12 -25.45
CA ASP A 791 13.97 29.79 -26.36
C ASP A 791 15.39 29.26 -26.12
N ASP A 792 15.86 28.41 -27.03
CA ASP A 792 17.22 27.83 -26.96
C ASP A 792 18.35 28.85 -27.22
N SER A 793 18.02 30.07 -27.66
CA SER A 793 19.00 31.18 -27.77
C SER A 793 19.47 31.69 -26.40
N GLU A 794 18.70 31.43 -25.32
CA GLU A 794 19.01 31.88 -23.98
C GLU A 794 19.93 30.93 -23.18
N ILE A 795 20.32 29.79 -23.79
CA ILE A 795 21.03 28.70 -23.11
C ILE A 795 22.36 29.11 -22.46
N ASP A 796 23.01 30.15 -22.96
CA ASP A 796 24.27 30.66 -22.41
C ASP A 796 24.08 31.71 -21.29
N LYS A 797 22.84 32.11 -20.98
CA LYS A 797 22.54 32.93 -19.81
C LYS A 797 22.87 32.22 -18.52
N TYR A 798 23.25 32.98 -17.50
CA TYR A 798 23.73 32.49 -16.23
C TYR A 798 22.84 31.43 -15.59
N PRO A 799 21.52 31.58 -15.43
CA PRO A 799 20.67 30.57 -14.78
C PRO A 799 20.72 29.25 -15.53
N TYR A 800 20.63 29.26 -16.85
CA TYR A 800 20.60 28.04 -17.66
C TYR A 800 21.96 27.31 -17.67
N ARG A 801 23.06 28.06 -17.64
CA ARG A 801 24.42 27.48 -17.48
C ARG A 801 24.55 26.72 -16.17
N LEU A 802 24.02 27.27 -15.08
CA LEU A 802 24.05 26.62 -13.77
C LEU A 802 23.17 25.35 -13.76
N ILE A 803 21.96 25.41 -14.31
CA ILE A 803 21.07 24.24 -14.43
C ILE A 803 21.71 23.14 -15.30
N ARG A 804 22.33 23.52 -16.44
CA ARG A 804 23.07 22.55 -17.28
C ARG A 804 24.20 21.89 -16.52
N ALA A 805 24.97 22.64 -15.75
CA ALA A 805 26.05 22.06 -14.92
C ALA A 805 25.54 21.05 -13.88
N ILE A 806 24.43 21.36 -13.24
CA ILE A 806 23.77 20.42 -12.29
C ILE A 806 23.32 19.17 -13.05
N ARG A 807 22.62 19.31 -14.18
CA ARG A 807 22.13 18.16 -14.98
C ARG A 807 23.27 17.28 -15.51
N TYR A 808 24.36 17.86 -15.98
CA TYR A 808 25.54 17.09 -16.38
C TYR A 808 26.15 16.33 -15.20
N THR A 809 26.22 16.94 -14.04
CA THR A 809 26.74 16.28 -12.83
C THR A 809 25.85 15.12 -12.41
N GLU A 810 24.53 15.29 -12.44
CA GLU A 810 23.57 14.21 -12.19
C GLU A 810 23.78 13.02 -13.12
N MET A 811 23.92 13.26 -14.44
CA MET A 811 24.15 12.21 -15.43
C MET A 811 25.46 11.45 -15.17
N ILE A 812 26.53 12.16 -14.85
CA ILE A 812 27.84 11.56 -14.55
C ILE A 812 27.78 10.76 -13.24
N CYS A 813 27.12 11.29 -12.20
CA CYS A 813 26.89 10.59 -10.95
C CYS A 813 26.09 9.29 -11.15
N ARG A 814 25.08 9.28 -12.01
CA ARG A 814 24.31 8.07 -12.39
C ARG A 814 25.13 7.09 -13.19
N ALA A 815 26.01 7.58 -14.05
CA ALA A 815 26.84 6.75 -14.91
C ALA A 815 27.83 5.86 -14.13
N LEU A 816 28.38 6.33 -13.02
CA LEU A 816 29.37 5.60 -12.24
C LEU A 816 28.84 4.23 -11.72
N PRO A 817 27.70 4.15 -11.01
CA PRO A 817 27.13 2.88 -10.61
C PRO A 817 26.56 2.08 -11.79
N ALA A 818 25.89 2.72 -12.74
CA ALA A 818 25.23 2.05 -13.86
C ALA A 818 26.21 1.34 -14.81
N PHE A 819 27.34 1.97 -15.10
CA PHE A 819 28.35 1.45 -16.03
C PHE A 819 29.61 0.96 -15.35
N HIS A 820 29.58 0.72 -14.03
CA HIS A 820 30.77 0.35 -13.25
C HIS A 820 31.58 -0.80 -13.84
N SER A 821 30.92 -1.84 -14.37
CA SER A 821 31.60 -3.01 -14.97
C SER A 821 32.19 -2.74 -16.38
N ARG A 822 31.82 -1.62 -17.02
CA ARG A 822 32.24 -1.26 -18.41
C ARG A 822 33.22 -0.10 -18.47
N LEU A 823 33.23 0.75 -17.47
CA LEU A 823 34.20 1.83 -17.35
C LEU A 823 35.60 1.28 -17.06
N LYS A 824 36.59 1.71 -17.83
CA LYS A 824 38.01 1.43 -17.56
C LYS A 824 38.43 2.11 -16.24
N VAL A 825 39.48 1.62 -15.61
CA VAL A 825 39.98 2.20 -14.33
C VAL A 825 40.29 3.70 -14.46
N SER A 826 40.90 4.11 -15.57
CA SER A 826 41.19 5.52 -15.86
C SER A 826 39.89 6.37 -15.94
N GLN A 827 38.88 5.87 -16.63
CA GLN A 827 37.58 6.55 -16.76
C GLN A 827 36.86 6.65 -15.41
N LYS A 828 36.92 5.58 -14.59
CA LYS A 828 36.38 5.63 -13.22
C LYS A 828 37.07 6.68 -12.38
N SER A 829 38.42 6.76 -12.45
CA SER A 829 39.19 7.76 -11.72
C SER A 829 38.79 9.17 -12.14
N GLU A 830 38.69 9.41 -13.43
CA GLU A 830 38.29 10.71 -14.00
C GLU A 830 36.86 11.12 -13.55
N ILE A 831 35.92 10.19 -13.59
CA ILE A 831 34.55 10.41 -13.10
C ILE A 831 34.53 10.66 -11.58
N ILE A 832 35.30 9.91 -10.79
CA ILE A 832 35.39 10.12 -9.36
C ILE A 832 35.99 11.48 -9.03
N ASP A 833 37.05 11.88 -9.73
CA ASP A 833 37.66 13.20 -9.56
C ASP A 833 36.65 14.32 -9.93
N PHE A 834 35.88 14.13 -10.99
CA PHE A 834 34.81 15.05 -11.38
C PHE A 834 33.73 15.17 -10.29
N ILE A 835 33.27 14.06 -9.71
CA ILE A 835 32.24 14.04 -8.66
C ILE A 835 32.68 14.85 -7.42
N TYR A 836 33.95 14.88 -7.09
CA TYR A 836 34.48 15.66 -5.96
C TYR A 836 34.77 17.11 -6.32
N SER A 837 35.29 17.38 -7.50
CA SER A 837 35.75 18.72 -7.88
C SER A 837 34.68 19.60 -8.51
N TYR A 838 33.88 19.05 -9.44
CA TYR A 838 32.96 19.83 -10.21
C TYR A 838 31.80 20.46 -9.40
N PRO A 839 31.20 19.80 -8.40
CA PRO A 839 30.25 20.45 -7.52
C PRO A 839 30.79 21.66 -6.79
N ARG A 840 32.10 21.73 -6.54
CA ARG A 840 32.77 22.90 -5.96
C ARG A 840 32.68 24.12 -6.86
N LYS A 841 32.78 23.93 -8.20
CA LYS A 841 32.56 24.99 -9.17
C LYS A 841 31.11 25.45 -9.20
N ILE A 842 30.15 24.50 -9.12
CA ILE A 842 28.72 24.81 -9.04
C ILE A 842 28.40 25.61 -7.78
N ILE A 843 28.90 25.21 -6.61
CA ILE A 843 28.73 25.94 -5.34
C ILE A 843 29.33 27.34 -5.43
N TYR A 844 30.52 27.49 -6.01
CA TYR A 844 31.13 28.78 -6.22
C TYR A 844 30.23 29.68 -7.08
N ALA A 845 29.77 29.16 -8.21
CA ALA A 845 28.84 29.87 -9.07
C ALA A 845 27.56 30.29 -8.34
N LEU A 846 26.95 29.37 -7.57
CA LEU A 846 25.71 29.63 -6.84
C LEU A 846 25.87 30.70 -5.75
N LEU A 847 26.96 30.67 -5.01
CA LEU A 847 27.17 31.54 -3.84
C LEU A 847 27.81 32.88 -4.18
N ARG A 848 28.61 32.98 -5.25
CA ARG A 848 29.36 34.16 -5.57
C ARG A 848 28.51 35.43 -5.77
N PRO A 849 27.35 35.40 -6.46
CA PRO A 849 26.50 36.59 -6.57
C PRO A 849 26.00 37.10 -5.21
N ILE A 850 25.62 36.15 -4.31
CA ILE A 850 25.18 36.49 -2.94
C ILE A 850 26.36 37.05 -2.13
N ASP A 851 27.51 36.38 -2.20
CA ASP A 851 28.73 36.76 -1.48
C ASP A 851 29.19 38.15 -1.87
N THR A 852 29.01 38.56 -3.12
CA THR A 852 29.42 39.88 -3.65
C THR A 852 28.51 41.02 -3.18
N HIS A 853 27.20 40.71 -2.98
CA HIS A 853 26.18 41.71 -2.67
C HIS A 853 25.49 41.46 -1.31
N ILE A 854 26.20 40.81 -0.36
CA ILE A 854 25.60 40.38 0.91
C ILE A 854 25.06 41.55 1.73
N ASP A 855 25.78 42.66 1.80
CA ASP A 855 25.37 43.82 2.59
C ASP A 855 24.14 44.49 1.98
N GLU A 856 24.10 44.65 0.65
CA GLU A 856 22.96 45.20 -0.07
C GLU A 856 21.69 44.28 0.13
N LEU A 857 21.86 42.98 0.08
CA LEU A 857 20.78 42.03 0.31
C LEU A 857 20.26 42.05 1.77
N CYS A 858 21.16 42.21 2.73
CA CYS A 858 20.80 42.39 4.15
C CYS A 858 20.02 43.69 4.37
N ASP A 859 20.44 44.78 3.76
CA ASP A 859 19.76 46.09 3.85
C ASP A 859 18.35 46.02 3.22
N MET A 860 18.22 45.35 2.08
CA MET A 860 16.90 45.11 1.42
C MET A 860 15.96 44.29 2.31
N LEU A 861 16.45 43.22 2.94
CA LEU A 861 15.67 42.42 3.84
C LEU A 861 15.28 43.15 5.14
N LEU A 862 16.16 43.98 5.67
CA LEU A 862 15.89 44.86 6.81
C LEU A 862 14.76 45.85 6.48
N ALA A 863 14.85 46.51 5.32
CA ALA A 863 13.80 47.42 4.86
C ALA A 863 12.46 46.70 4.70
N TYR A 864 12.45 45.52 4.08
CA TYR A 864 11.27 44.72 3.94
C TYR A 864 10.66 44.28 5.27
N ALA A 865 11.47 43.81 6.25
CA ALA A 865 11.03 43.44 7.58
C ALA A 865 10.41 44.62 8.33
N ALA A 866 11.00 45.82 8.22
CA ALA A 866 10.48 47.03 8.81
C ALA A 866 9.15 47.46 8.18
N GLU A 867 9.04 47.40 6.84
CA GLU A 867 7.82 47.76 6.09
C GLU A 867 6.66 46.83 6.40
N THR A 868 6.94 45.51 6.50
CA THR A 868 5.92 44.48 6.77
C THR A 868 5.63 44.23 8.25
N GLY A 869 6.35 44.91 9.15
CA GLY A 869 6.22 44.75 10.61
C GLY A 869 6.60 43.34 11.10
N LYS A 870 7.37 42.57 10.32
CA LYS A 870 7.83 41.22 10.71
C LYS A 870 8.87 41.30 11.82
N LYS A 871 8.68 40.53 12.86
CA LYS A 871 9.56 40.41 14.04
C LYS A 871 10.07 38.98 14.21
N LYS A 872 11.16 38.85 14.98
CA LYS A 872 11.66 37.55 15.41
C LYS A 872 10.63 36.85 16.30
N ILE A 873 10.77 35.55 16.50
CA ILE A 873 9.93 34.72 17.38
C ILE A 873 9.88 35.27 18.80
N ASN A 874 10.94 35.88 19.29
CA ASN A 874 11.02 36.51 20.62
C ASN A 874 10.43 37.96 20.66
N GLY A 875 9.84 38.44 19.56
CA GLY A 875 9.22 39.76 19.46
C GLY A 875 10.18 40.93 19.18
N SER A 876 11.51 40.70 19.12
CA SER A 876 12.48 41.76 18.79
C SER A 876 12.55 41.94 17.26
N ASP A 877 13.02 43.14 16.87
CA ASP A 877 13.25 43.45 15.47
C ASP A 877 14.47 42.70 14.93
N TYR A 878 14.49 42.46 13.62
CA TYR A 878 15.65 41.88 12.93
C TYR A 878 16.79 42.91 12.86
N THR A 879 18.02 42.41 12.91
CA THR A 879 19.23 43.20 12.72
C THR A 879 19.95 42.80 11.41
N HIS A 880 20.87 43.60 10.94
CA HIS A 880 21.74 43.28 9.79
C HIS A 880 22.50 41.96 10.02
N ASP A 881 23.02 41.76 11.24
CA ASP A 881 23.76 40.56 11.63
C ASP A 881 22.84 39.29 11.60
N ASP A 882 21.54 39.44 11.87
CA ASP A 882 20.59 38.30 11.78
C ASP A 882 20.45 37.81 10.35
N PHE A 883 20.29 38.75 9.39
CA PHE A 883 20.20 38.38 7.98
C PHE A 883 21.56 37.91 7.43
N GLN A 884 22.65 38.46 7.86
CA GLN A 884 23.98 37.99 7.47
C GLN A 884 24.23 36.57 7.99
N ASN A 885 23.87 36.24 9.24
CA ASN A 885 23.92 34.89 9.77
C ASN A 885 22.99 33.92 8.99
N MET A 886 21.85 34.39 8.56
CA MET A 886 20.93 33.58 7.73
C MET A 886 21.58 33.23 6.38
N PHE A 887 22.32 34.13 5.74
CA PHE A 887 23.06 33.84 4.51
C PHE A 887 24.23 32.86 4.75
N PHE A 888 24.92 32.93 5.89
CA PHE A 888 25.94 31.95 6.24
C PHE A 888 25.31 30.54 6.44
N ASP A 889 24.17 30.45 7.12
CA ASP A 889 23.42 29.20 7.30
C ASP A 889 22.91 28.66 5.95
N TYR A 890 22.40 29.54 5.08
CA TYR A 890 21.99 29.19 3.71
C TYR A 890 23.17 28.63 2.90
N ALA A 891 24.32 29.28 2.90
CA ALA A 891 25.50 28.82 2.16
C ALA A 891 25.94 27.39 2.57
N ARG A 892 25.94 27.12 3.89
CA ARG A 892 26.22 25.79 4.41
C ARG A 892 25.16 24.76 3.99
N ALA A 893 23.89 25.13 4.15
CA ALA A 893 22.77 24.24 3.81
C ALA A 893 22.75 23.93 2.30
N ALA A 894 22.92 24.94 1.44
CA ALA A 894 22.96 24.76 -0.02
C ALA A 894 24.14 23.85 -0.44
N SER A 895 25.33 24.06 0.15
CA SER A 895 26.50 23.24 -0.12
C SER A 895 26.29 21.78 0.29
N LEU A 896 25.77 21.54 1.51
CA LEU A 896 25.45 20.22 2.00
C LEU A 896 24.37 19.53 1.17
N SER A 897 23.31 20.26 0.81
CA SER A 897 22.19 19.74 0.01
C SER A 897 22.67 19.31 -1.37
N LEU A 898 23.47 20.14 -2.05
CA LEU A 898 23.98 19.83 -3.39
C LEU A 898 24.88 18.58 -3.36
N TYR A 899 25.83 18.51 -2.44
CA TYR A 899 26.69 17.34 -2.31
C TYR A 899 25.93 16.10 -1.87
N ASN A 900 24.94 16.25 -0.99
CA ASN A 900 24.10 15.13 -0.58
C ASN A 900 23.32 14.56 -1.76
N HIS A 901 22.74 15.43 -2.61
CA HIS A 901 22.05 15.03 -3.83
C HIS A 901 22.97 14.20 -4.75
N PHE A 902 24.17 14.65 -5.01
CA PHE A 902 25.12 13.90 -5.84
C PHE A 902 25.62 12.61 -5.15
N ALA A 903 25.84 12.65 -3.83
CA ALA A 903 26.24 11.47 -3.06
C ALA A 903 25.14 10.38 -3.08
N GLU A 904 23.88 10.76 -2.95
CA GLU A 904 22.74 9.84 -3.07
C GLU A 904 22.73 9.12 -4.41
N ILE A 905 23.01 9.84 -5.50
CA ILE A 905 23.01 9.31 -6.87
C ILE A 905 24.23 8.36 -7.10
N CYS A 906 25.44 8.75 -6.74
CA CYS A 906 26.65 8.03 -7.07
C CYS A 906 27.00 6.88 -6.09
N THR A 907 26.38 6.84 -4.89
CA THR A 907 26.69 5.84 -3.87
C THR A 907 26.00 4.52 -4.16
N SER A 908 26.76 3.44 -4.23
CA SER A 908 26.27 2.06 -4.37
C SER A 908 27.24 1.10 -3.71
N PRO A 909 26.87 -0.15 -3.42
CA PRO A 909 27.81 -1.14 -2.88
C PRO A 909 29.07 -1.34 -3.72
N LYS A 910 29.01 -1.09 -5.04
CA LYS A 910 30.15 -1.22 -5.97
C LYS A 910 31.02 0.04 -6.05
N THR A 911 30.43 1.20 -5.87
CA THR A 911 31.11 2.49 -6.07
C THR A 911 31.63 3.09 -4.78
N THR A 912 30.94 2.87 -3.65
CA THR A 912 31.25 3.50 -2.34
C THR A 912 32.72 3.33 -1.96
N GLN A 913 33.26 2.11 -2.03
CA GLN A 913 34.64 1.88 -1.63
C GLN A 913 35.61 2.73 -2.46
N LYS A 914 35.44 2.78 -3.78
CA LYS A 914 36.29 3.56 -4.68
C LYS A 914 36.16 5.08 -4.48
N LEU A 915 34.92 5.54 -4.21
CA LEU A 915 34.67 6.94 -3.88
C LEU A 915 35.35 7.33 -2.56
N VAL A 916 35.30 6.46 -1.54
CA VAL A 916 35.89 6.72 -0.22
C VAL A 916 37.42 6.55 -0.23
N GLU A 917 37.98 5.70 -1.08
CA GLU A 917 39.44 5.52 -1.23
C GLU A 917 40.14 6.74 -1.85
N ARG A 918 39.42 7.64 -2.52
CA ARG A 918 40.01 8.83 -3.11
C ARG A 918 40.55 9.76 -2.00
N ASP A 919 41.79 10.23 -2.18
CA ASP A 919 42.40 11.21 -1.28
C ASP A 919 41.68 12.56 -1.39
N SER A 920 41.13 13.00 -0.27
CA SER A 920 40.43 14.28 -0.15
C SER A 920 41.38 15.34 0.42
N THR A 921 41.72 16.34 -0.39
CA THR A 921 42.68 17.38 -0.04
C THR A 921 42.03 18.55 0.69
N ASP A 922 40.87 19.00 0.23
CA ASP A 922 40.13 20.13 0.78
C ASP A 922 39.10 19.71 1.84
N ALA A 923 38.82 20.60 2.79
CA ALA A 923 37.85 20.34 3.86
C ALA A 923 36.44 20.07 3.35
N ILE A 924 36.01 20.72 2.25
CA ILE A 924 34.71 20.50 1.64
C ILE A 924 34.62 19.12 0.99
N GLU A 925 35.71 18.61 0.42
CA GLU A 925 35.77 17.23 -0.12
C GLU A 925 35.66 16.19 1.00
N LYS A 926 36.22 16.47 2.19
CA LYS A 926 36.04 15.60 3.36
C LYS A 926 34.56 15.54 3.80
N ILE A 927 33.84 16.66 3.70
CA ILE A 927 32.39 16.67 3.94
C ILE A 927 31.63 15.89 2.89
N ALA A 928 31.99 16.03 1.59
CA ALA A 928 31.40 15.22 0.51
C ALA A 928 31.63 13.72 0.75
N ARG A 929 32.82 13.34 1.19
CA ARG A 929 33.14 11.95 1.58
C ARG A 929 32.28 11.45 2.74
N LEU A 930 32.04 12.27 3.78
CA LEU A 930 31.15 11.93 4.88
C LEU A 930 29.72 11.69 4.39
N LEU A 931 29.22 12.47 3.44
CA LEU A 931 27.89 12.29 2.84
C LEU A 931 27.81 11.01 2.02
N ILE A 932 28.87 10.62 1.30
CA ILE A 932 28.95 9.35 0.58
C ILE A 932 28.90 8.17 1.56
N ILE A 933 29.64 8.24 2.67
CA ILE A 933 29.65 7.20 3.72
C ILE A 933 28.28 7.13 4.40
N GLU A 934 27.67 8.28 4.69
CA GLU A 934 26.33 8.35 5.30
C GLU A 934 25.29 7.67 4.41
N ASN A 935 25.28 7.97 3.11
CA ASN A 935 24.37 7.37 2.12
C ASN A 935 24.65 5.86 1.89
N SER A 936 25.84 5.37 2.20
CA SER A 936 26.14 3.93 2.18
C SER A 936 25.56 3.15 3.37
N GLY A 937 25.12 3.87 4.41
CA GLY A 937 24.63 3.29 5.67
C GLY A 937 25.71 2.71 6.59
N ASN A 938 27.00 2.89 6.29
CA ASN A 938 28.12 2.38 7.08
C ASN A 938 28.38 3.27 8.31
N THR A 939 27.67 3.00 9.40
CA THR A 939 27.72 3.79 10.64
C THR A 939 29.11 3.80 11.29
N ASP A 940 29.82 2.68 11.25
CA ASP A 940 31.12 2.56 11.93
C ASP A 940 32.19 3.39 11.19
N GLU A 941 32.16 3.40 9.88
CA GLU A 941 33.05 4.21 9.05
C GLU A 941 32.68 5.70 9.14
N LEU A 942 31.38 6.03 9.14
CA LEU A 942 30.91 7.39 9.35
C LEU A 942 31.39 7.97 10.67
N LEU A 943 31.29 7.20 11.76
CA LEU A 943 31.77 7.63 13.07
C LEU A 943 33.28 7.92 13.09
N LYS A 944 34.05 6.98 12.48
CA LYS A 944 35.52 7.11 12.43
C LYS A 944 35.95 8.35 11.64
N GLU A 945 35.41 8.54 10.45
CA GLU A 945 35.75 9.63 9.53
C GLU A 945 35.24 10.98 10.06
N ALA A 946 34.00 11.06 10.60
CA ALA A 946 33.47 12.28 11.19
C ALA A 946 34.28 12.73 12.44
N GLU A 947 34.65 11.78 13.32
CA GLU A 947 35.52 12.08 14.47
C GLU A 947 36.88 12.63 14.03
N ALA A 948 37.47 12.03 12.98
CA ALA A 948 38.73 12.50 12.40
C ALA A 948 38.61 13.93 11.83
N VAL A 949 37.55 14.20 11.06
CA VAL A 949 37.27 15.54 10.47
C VAL A 949 37.08 16.56 11.59
N ILE A 950 36.28 16.30 12.61
CA ILE A 950 36.00 17.22 13.71
C ILE A 950 37.25 17.49 14.55
N LYS A 951 38.05 16.45 14.82
CA LYS A 951 39.27 16.57 15.67
C LYS A 951 40.42 17.33 14.98
N HIS A 952 40.60 17.11 13.69
CA HIS A 952 41.73 17.64 12.94
C HIS A 952 41.43 18.96 12.20
N SER A 953 40.14 19.32 12.03
CA SER A 953 39.77 20.58 11.41
C SER A 953 39.96 21.76 12.39
N LYS A 954 40.68 22.80 11.95
CA LYS A 954 40.75 24.08 12.64
C LYS A 954 39.58 24.99 12.32
N ASP A 955 38.94 24.73 11.20
CA ASP A 955 37.81 25.51 10.70
C ASP A 955 36.50 25.08 11.39
N MET A 956 35.77 26.07 11.92
CA MET A 956 34.54 25.83 12.65
C MET A 956 33.40 25.39 11.72
N ASN A 957 33.31 25.92 10.48
CA ASN A 957 32.31 25.53 9.51
C ASN A 957 32.43 24.05 9.12
N THR A 958 33.65 23.57 8.90
CA THR A 958 33.90 22.14 8.62
C THR A 958 33.37 21.25 9.75
N ARG A 959 33.58 21.68 11.00
CA ARG A 959 33.07 20.92 12.18
C ARG A 959 31.54 20.91 12.24
N ILE A 960 30.92 22.07 12.02
CA ILE A 960 29.46 22.23 11.99
C ILE A 960 28.86 21.36 10.87
N MET A 961 29.41 21.40 9.66
CA MET A 961 28.95 20.60 8.54
C MET A 961 29.06 19.10 8.83
N ALA A 962 30.17 18.64 9.43
CA ALA A 962 30.34 17.25 9.83
C ALA A 962 29.31 16.81 10.90
N GLN A 963 29.02 17.69 11.88
CA GLN A 963 27.98 17.43 12.89
C GLN A 963 26.58 17.36 12.26
N ILE A 964 26.27 18.20 11.27
CA ILE A 964 25.00 18.16 10.53
C ILE A 964 24.85 16.82 9.79
N VAL A 965 25.93 16.32 9.16
CA VAL A 965 25.88 15.00 8.48
C VAL A 965 25.58 13.87 9.48
N VAL A 966 26.24 13.87 10.64
CA VAL A 966 25.97 12.85 11.68
C VAL A 966 24.58 13.01 12.28
N ARG A 967 24.10 14.24 12.48
CA ARG A 967 22.73 14.49 12.95
C ARG A 967 21.69 13.96 11.94
N LYS A 968 21.94 14.17 10.66
CA LYS A 968 21.14 13.56 9.57
C LYS A 968 21.10 12.03 9.73
N HIS A 969 22.22 11.37 9.86
CA HIS A 969 22.30 9.91 10.03
C HIS A 969 21.53 9.41 11.25
N LEU A 970 21.56 10.15 12.38
CA LEU A 970 20.79 9.83 13.58
C LEU A 970 19.28 9.97 13.38
N LEU A 971 18.83 10.93 12.55
CA LEU A 971 17.42 11.15 12.22
C LEU A 971 16.90 10.06 11.29
N TYR A 972 17.68 9.73 10.26
CA TYR A 972 17.20 8.90 9.14
C TYR A 972 17.37 7.38 9.37
N ASN A 973 18.35 6.97 10.19
CA ASN A 973 18.64 5.56 10.37
C ASN A 973 17.87 4.95 11.55
N LYS A 974 16.63 4.48 11.28
CA LYS A 974 15.76 3.84 12.29
C LYS A 974 16.34 2.54 12.88
N LYS A 975 17.30 1.90 12.19
CA LYS A 975 17.87 0.59 12.56
C LYS A 975 19.05 0.69 13.53
N LEU A 976 19.51 1.92 13.84
CA LEU A 976 20.59 2.09 14.78
C LEU A 976 20.18 1.60 16.17
N SER A 977 20.92 0.61 16.68
CA SER A 977 20.79 0.21 18.08
C SER A 977 21.03 1.41 19.00
N PHE A 978 20.34 1.43 20.14
CA PHE A 978 20.50 2.51 21.12
C PHE A 978 21.97 2.70 21.54
N SER A 979 22.72 1.61 21.66
CA SER A 979 24.17 1.65 21.94
C SER A 979 24.96 2.39 20.85
N LYS A 980 24.67 2.16 19.57
CA LYS A 980 25.34 2.86 18.46
C LYS A 980 24.93 4.33 18.39
N LYS A 981 23.65 4.65 18.64
CA LYS A 981 23.20 6.06 18.76
C LYS A 981 23.96 6.78 19.87
N GLN A 982 24.09 6.16 21.05
CA GLN A 982 24.86 6.74 22.14
C GLN A 982 26.36 6.97 21.81
N GLN A 983 26.99 6.01 21.10
CA GLN A 983 28.38 6.17 20.66
C GLN A 983 28.56 7.36 19.71
N LEU A 984 27.68 7.52 18.73
CA LEU A 984 27.71 8.66 17.84
C LEU A 984 27.56 9.98 18.60
N VAL A 985 26.58 10.05 19.49
CA VAL A 985 26.35 11.26 20.28
C VAL A 985 27.54 11.60 21.18
N ASP A 986 28.09 10.65 21.91
CA ASP A 986 29.20 10.87 22.82
C ASP A 986 30.47 11.38 22.14
N ARG A 987 30.77 10.82 20.95
CA ARG A 987 32.02 11.14 20.24
C ARG A 987 31.91 12.41 19.40
N ILE A 988 30.74 12.69 18.86
CA ILE A 988 30.56 13.81 17.94
C ILE A 988 30.00 15.06 18.64
N PHE A 989 29.07 14.92 19.58
CA PHE A 989 28.40 16.02 20.27
C PHE A 989 28.81 16.16 21.75
N GLY A 990 29.54 15.17 22.29
CA GLY A 990 29.95 15.13 23.66
C GLY A 990 28.98 14.43 24.61
N LYS A 991 29.51 13.94 25.75
CA LYS A 991 28.73 13.13 26.73
C LYS A 991 27.56 13.88 27.37
N SER A 992 27.62 15.21 27.46
CA SER A 992 26.53 16.07 27.96
C SER A 992 25.28 16.03 27.10
N ALA A 993 25.47 15.81 25.81
CA ALA A 993 24.36 15.75 24.82
C ALA A 993 23.52 14.45 24.86
N ARG A 994 23.91 13.45 25.67
CA ARG A 994 23.11 12.20 25.83
C ARG A 994 21.69 12.46 26.31
N LYS A 995 21.49 13.47 27.16
CA LYS A 995 20.18 13.80 27.72
C LYS A 995 19.19 14.21 26.63
N THR A 996 19.66 14.79 25.54
CA THR A 996 18.83 15.24 24.40
C THR A 996 18.22 14.08 23.67
N LEU A 997 18.90 12.94 23.50
CA LEU A 997 18.37 11.72 22.86
C LEU A 997 17.17 11.10 23.59
N LEU A 998 17.06 11.34 24.90
CA LEU A 998 16.09 10.72 25.80
C LEU A 998 14.97 11.70 26.24
N SER A 999 15.12 12.97 25.94
CA SER A 999 14.15 13.99 26.34
C SER A 999 13.02 14.07 25.32
N PRO A 1000 11.74 13.99 25.75
CA PRO A 1000 10.67 14.48 24.92
C PRO A 1000 10.92 15.97 24.59
N SER A 1001 10.52 16.39 23.40
CA SER A 1001 10.65 17.82 23.04
C SER A 1001 9.89 18.63 24.09
N ARG A 1002 10.55 19.59 24.70
CA ARG A 1002 9.83 20.62 25.43
C ARG A 1002 9.12 21.46 24.37
N THR A 1003 7.83 21.29 24.24
CA THR A 1003 6.95 22.27 23.57
C THR A 1003 7.31 23.65 24.11
N LEU A 1004 7.94 24.44 23.27
CA LEU A 1004 8.06 25.87 23.44
C LEU A 1004 6.91 26.54 22.69
#